data_66cd7b27c29ae20119b4541b6636d758
#
_entry.id   66cd7b27c29ae20119b4541b6636d758
#
_cell.length_a   1.000
_cell.length_b   1.000
_cell.length_c   1.000
_cell.angle_alpha   90.00
_cell.angle_beta   90.00
_cell.angle_gamma   90.00
#
_symmetry.space_group_name_H-M   'P 1'
#
loop_
_entity.id
_entity.type
_entity.pdbx_description
1 polymer ?
#
loop_
_entity_poly.entity_id
_entity_poly.type
_entity_poly.pdbx_seq_one_letter_code
_entity_poly.pdbx_strand_id
1 'polypeptide(L)'
;MYSIPDSLKSDIGAFAKHVHDFRNGEIEAVKFKAIRVPMGIYEQRKNGTFMVRVRCAAGMITPTQLKEVALLARREGTEPIHITTRQELQLHNVQLEQAPGILEQLYHLGLSSRGGGGNTVRNIMASEDAGISPVEVFDVTPYTLALTNTLIAEPDSWSLPRKYKIALAGNDSDNANATFSDLGLIATIRSGEKGFKVFIGGGLGSKPTAGFKLSDFIPATDLLYVGEAVKILFSEHGNRRNRHKARIRYIFYKLGEERVFELFHEIFNRLKAEGNYELVLPEVSQALNKGQLIDFNPENELPGKWLKRYAKAQKQTGFYSVEVPFNQGMAKAETLIKLAEFLAPLGEDVIRFTMRQNILLRNIPGQLLNSLYQELKDLGVEVDLPRILNSLVSCAGADTCRLGICLARGASSAIKDSLSGISEDQLDELSDIRVNLSGCPNSCGQHNLSNLGFYGKASRNDRLYPAYYVVAGGRTGDNKARLASKFGEISAHDLPQFTAQLLGKWSVKKERFSDFNEYLDREGQTDIEELIANYESIPSFETDKNYYFDWGAQDIFSLAGKGAGECSAGMFDMIDFDRDAILDIQKGIEHSSDQELINKSLYGIVFHASRMLLVTRGIEPSNREEVFTSFIQSFILEGHVRQEFEPVVKLALENSEASFIEFRALIDELGKTVIGLYNNMDDSLQFKTTPDIPKVIGIVAGAAPDKRFKDFRGVACPMNFVKTKIELASMKSGELLEILLDDGAPIKNVPGSVRNEGHHILEEKQNENFWSVLIRKQ
;
A
#
# COMPACT_ATOMS: atom_id res chain seq x y z
N MET A 1 20.91 2.14 -6.49
CA MET A 1 19.90 2.08 -5.39
C MET A 1 19.08 3.36 -5.38
N TYR A 2 17.88 3.35 -4.79
CA TYR A 2 17.10 4.58 -4.61
C TYR A 2 17.69 5.45 -3.50
N SER A 3 17.44 6.75 -3.57
CA SER A 3 17.93 7.73 -2.60
C SER A 3 16.89 7.93 -1.49
N ILE A 4 17.33 7.92 -0.24
CA ILE A 4 16.46 8.20 0.91
C ILE A 4 16.34 9.70 1.10
N PRO A 5 15.11 10.27 1.25
CA PRO A 5 14.94 11.68 1.55
C PRO A 5 15.54 12.07 2.91
N ASP A 6 16.18 13.24 3.00
CA ASP A 6 16.78 13.75 4.24
C ASP A 6 15.75 13.91 5.38
N SER A 7 14.49 14.20 5.04
CA SER A 7 13.38 14.29 5.99
C SER A 7 13.13 12.99 6.78
N LEU A 8 13.56 11.84 6.25
CA LEU A 8 13.29 10.56 6.90
C LEU A 8 13.93 10.45 8.29
N LYS A 9 15.12 11.05 8.49
CA LYS A 9 15.79 11.04 9.78
C LYS A 9 14.95 11.75 10.86
N SER A 10 14.41 12.92 10.51
CA SER A 10 13.52 13.66 11.42
C SER A 10 12.21 12.92 11.68
N ASP A 11 11.65 12.24 10.66
CA ASP A 11 10.44 11.44 10.79
C ASP A 11 10.63 10.24 11.73
N ILE A 12 11.80 9.58 11.70
CA ILE A 12 12.13 8.48 12.63
C ILE A 12 12.22 9.02 14.05
N GLY A 13 12.87 10.16 14.27
CA GLY A 13 12.95 10.81 15.59
C GLY A 13 11.57 11.19 16.13
N ALA A 14 10.71 11.78 15.29
CA ALA A 14 9.33 12.09 15.64
C ALA A 14 8.52 10.82 15.97
N PHE A 15 8.71 9.76 15.18
CA PHE A 15 8.05 8.48 15.45
C PHE A 15 8.49 7.86 16.77
N ALA A 16 9.77 7.92 17.14
CA ALA A 16 10.26 7.43 18.42
C ALA A 16 9.59 8.15 19.60
N LYS A 17 9.41 9.48 19.50
CA LYS A 17 8.64 10.24 20.48
C LYS A 17 7.18 9.77 20.56
N HIS A 18 6.51 9.61 19.44
CA HIS A 18 5.12 9.12 19.41
C HIS A 18 4.95 7.71 20.00
N VAL A 19 5.95 6.83 19.85
CA VAL A 19 5.95 5.52 20.52
C VAL A 19 5.98 5.69 22.04
N HIS A 20 6.85 6.57 22.54
CA HIS A 20 6.93 6.89 23.96
C HIS A 20 5.60 7.47 24.49
N ASP A 21 5.07 8.50 23.83
CA ASP A 21 3.83 9.17 24.20
C ASP A 21 2.63 8.19 24.19
N PHE A 22 2.57 7.29 23.21
CA PHE A 22 1.55 6.23 23.14
C PHE A 22 1.66 5.24 24.32
N ARG A 23 2.88 4.85 24.69
CA ARG A 23 3.12 3.95 25.83
C ARG A 23 2.73 4.57 27.16
N ASN A 24 2.89 5.87 27.28
CA ASN A 24 2.46 6.62 28.48
C ASN A 24 0.96 6.94 28.50
N GLY A 25 0.21 6.56 27.44
CA GLY A 25 -1.22 6.85 27.34
C GLY A 25 -1.55 8.29 26.92
N GLU A 26 -0.55 9.05 26.43
CA GLU A 26 -0.70 10.44 25.98
C GLU A 26 -1.28 10.53 24.56
N ILE A 27 -1.17 9.45 23.77
CA ILE A 27 -1.72 9.35 22.42
C ILE A 27 -2.71 8.18 22.37
N GLU A 28 -3.90 8.43 21.83
CA GLU A 28 -4.91 7.39 21.61
C GLU A 28 -4.49 6.40 20.52
N ALA A 29 -4.92 5.13 20.63
CA ALA A 29 -4.58 4.05 19.71
C ALA A 29 -4.92 4.36 18.24
N VAL A 30 -6.04 5.06 17.98
CA VAL A 30 -6.45 5.44 16.62
C VAL A 30 -5.51 6.48 16.03
N LYS A 31 -5.13 7.50 16.80
CA LYS A 31 -4.17 8.52 16.40
C LYS A 31 -2.78 7.91 16.17
N PHE A 32 -2.33 7.07 17.09
CA PHE A 32 -1.06 6.36 16.94
C PHE A 32 -1.04 5.43 15.72
N LYS A 33 -2.16 4.75 15.43
CA LYS A 33 -2.31 3.95 14.21
C LYS A 33 -2.13 4.79 12.94
N ALA A 34 -2.70 6.00 12.89
CA ALA A 34 -2.55 6.91 11.75
C ALA A 34 -1.09 7.35 11.54
N ILE A 35 -0.30 7.44 12.61
CA ILE A 35 1.14 7.79 12.57
C ILE A 35 1.99 6.58 12.14
N ARG A 36 1.81 5.40 12.77
CA ARG A 36 2.70 4.26 12.56
C ARG A 36 2.50 3.55 11.22
N VAL A 37 1.26 3.52 10.70
CA VAL A 37 0.99 2.77 9.46
C VAL A 37 1.68 3.38 8.24
N PRO A 38 1.73 4.71 8.02
CA PRO A 38 2.56 5.31 6.99
C PRO A 38 4.06 5.04 7.14
N MET A 39 4.54 4.81 8.38
CA MET A 39 5.92 4.39 8.65
C MET A 39 6.19 2.92 8.31
N GLY A 40 5.22 2.20 7.72
CA GLY A 40 5.36 0.81 7.31
C GLY A 40 5.16 -0.21 8.44
N ILE A 41 4.62 0.23 9.58
CA ILE A 41 4.47 -0.59 10.78
C ILE A 41 3.01 -0.97 10.96
N TYR A 42 2.73 -2.29 10.96
CA TYR A 42 1.39 -2.86 11.06
C TYR A 42 1.25 -3.72 12.30
N GLU A 43 0.18 -3.54 13.04
CA GLU A 43 -0.17 -4.46 14.12
C GLU A 43 -0.61 -5.81 13.55
N GLN A 44 -0.13 -6.88 14.18
CA GLN A 44 -0.41 -8.25 13.77
C GLN A 44 -1.61 -8.83 14.56
N ARG A 45 -2.00 -10.05 14.18
CA ARG A 45 -3.11 -10.77 14.83
C ARG A 45 -2.80 -11.07 16.30
N LYS A 46 -1.55 -11.41 16.61
CA LYS A 46 -1.08 -11.53 17.99
C LYS A 46 -0.94 -10.13 18.59
N ASN A 47 -1.74 -9.84 19.59
CA ASN A 47 -1.75 -8.54 20.24
C ASN A 47 -0.36 -8.12 20.73
N GLY A 48 -0.03 -6.83 20.58
CA GLY A 48 1.25 -6.26 21.00
C GLY A 48 2.41 -6.58 20.05
N THR A 49 2.19 -7.31 18.95
CA THR A 49 3.21 -7.57 17.95
C THR A 49 2.95 -6.80 16.67
N PHE A 50 4.04 -6.38 16.01
CA PHE A 50 4.00 -5.57 14.80
C PHE A 50 4.83 -6.19 13.68
N MET A 51 4.51 -5.78 12.46
CA MET A 51 5.30 -6.08 11.28
C MET A 51 5.90 -4.79 10.77
N VAL A 52 7.20 -4.77 10.51
CA VAL A 52 7.92 -3.69 9.85
C VAL A 52 8.22 -4.10 8.41
N ARG A 53 7.84 -3.25 7.46
CA ARG A 53 8.06 -3.48 6.03
C ARG A 53 9.25 -2.70 5.54
N VAL A 54 10.16 -3.36 4.83
CA VAL A 54 11.35 -2.74 4.23
C VAL A 54 11.10 -2.53 2.74
N ARG A 55 11.20 -1.28 2.27
CA ARG A 55 11.07 -0.91 0.86
C ARG A 55 12.29 -1.36 0.08
N CYS A 56 12.06 -2.04 -1.04
CA CYS A 56 13.08 -2.44 -2.01
C CYS A 56 12.61 -2.02 -3.40
N ALA A 57 12.95 -0.80 -3.83
CA ALA A 57 12.54 -0.29 -5.13
C ALA A 57 13.04 -1.20 -6.25
N ALA A 58 12.20 -1.52 -7.24
CA ALA A 58 12.49 -2.50 -8.28
C ALA A 58 12.87 -3.90 -7.75
N GLY A 59 12.56 -4.22 -6.51
CA GLY A 59 13.00 -5.45 -5.85
C GLY A 59 14.49 -5.50 -5.52
N MET A 60 15.21 -4.39 -5.64
CA MET A 60 16.68 -4.32 -5.46
C MET A 60 17.06 -4.34 -3.99
N ILE A 61 18.11 -5.10 -3.69
CA ILE A 61 18.86 -5.03 -2.44
C ILE A 61 20.31 -5.44 -2.71
N THR A 62 21.28 -4.78 -2.06
CA THR A 62 22.68 -5.19 -2.19
C THR A 62 23.00 -6.37 -1.26
N PRO A 63 24.04 -7.17 -1.52
CA PRO A 63 24.49 -8.21 -0.59
C PRO A 63 24.73 -7.67 0.81
N THR A 64 25.39 -6.52 0.94
CA THR A 64 25.64 -5.88 2.24
C THR A 64 24.35 -5.54 2.96
N GLN A 65 23.39 -4.90 2.28
CA GLN A 65 22.08 -4.58 2.87
C GLN A 65 21.31 -5.84 3.28
N LEU A 66 21.31 -6.89 2.44
CA LEU A 66 20.62 -8.15 2.76
C LEU A 66 21.22 -8.80 4.01
N LYS A 67 22.56 -8.86 4.10
CA LYS A 67 23.27 -9.38 5.28
C LYS A 67 22.90 -8.62 6.55
N GLU A 68 22.98 -7.29 6.50
CA GLU A 68 22.71 -6.45 7.67
C GLU A 68 21.23 -6.49 8.10
N VAL A 69 20.28 -6.55 7.17
CA VAL A 69 18.86 -6.77 7.49
C VAL A 69 18.64 -8.15 8.12
N ALA A 70 19.35 -9.18 7.66
CA ALA A 70 19.25 -10.50 8.23
C ALA A 70 19.88 -10.58 9.64
N LEU A 71 21.01 -9.91 9.87
CA LEU A 71 21.62 -9.77 11.20
C LEU A 71 20.70 -8.98 12.15
N LEU A 72 20.09 -7.91 11.66
CA LEU A 72 19.10 -7.12 12.41
C LEU A 72 17.91 -7.99 12.82
N ALA A 73 17.33 -8.76 11.89
CA ALA A 73 16.21 -9.65 12.16
C ALA A 73 16.55 -10.69 13.23
N ARG A 74 17.76 -11.28 13.18
CA ARG A 74 18.25 -12.23 14.17
C ARG A 74 18.41 -11.58 15.54
N ARG A 75 19.03 -10.42 15.61
CA ARG A 75 19.25 -9.68 16.87
C ARG A 75 17.93 -9.30 17.54
N GLU A 76 16.95 -8.88 16.76
CA GLU A 76 15.65 -8.43 17.26
C GLU A 76 14.64 -9.59 17.46
N GLY A 77 15.01 -10.84 17.12
CA GLY A 77 14.13 -12.01 17.27
C GLY A 77 12.94 -12.02 16.32
N THR A 78 13.09 -11.42 15.12
CA THR A 78 12.02 -11.24 14.14
C THR A 78 12.14 -12.19 12.93
N GLU A 79 12.83 -13.31 13.11
CA GLU A 79 12.93 -14.39 12.12
C GLU A 79 11.68 -15.29 12.09
N PRO A 80 11.40 -15.93 10.95
CA PRO A 80 12.01 -15.75 9.63
C PRO A 80 11.60 -14.45 8.95
N ILE A 81 12.45 -13.96 8.04
CA ILE A 81 12.17 -12.77 7.22
C ILE A 81 11.24 -13.17 6.07
N HIS A 82 10.23 -12.35 5.80
CA HIS A 82 9.24 -12.62 4.75
C HIS A 82 9.51 -11.81 3.49
N ILE A 83 9.76 -12.48 2.37
CA ILE A 83 9.83 -11.93 1.03
C ILE A 83 8.40 -11.83 0.48
N THR A 84 7.99 -10.64 0.03
CA THR A 84 6.59 -10.38 -0.31
C THR A 84 6.32 -10.44 -1.81
N THR A 85 5.04 -10.61 -2.19
CA THR A 85 4.55 -10.50 -3.58
C THR A 85 4.70 -9.09 -4.17
N ARG A 86 5.28 -8.13 -3.45
CA ARG A 86 5.57 -6.77 -3.92
C ARG A 86 7.05 -6.43 -3.88
N GLN A 87 7.89 -7.47 -3.94
CA GLN A 87 9.34 -7.29 -3.97
C GLN A 87 9.87 -6.51 -2.76
N GLU A 88 9.28 -6.71 -1.58
CA GLU A 88 9.65 -6.07 -0.31
C GLU A 88 9.98 -7.13 0.74
N LEU A 89 10.70 -6.75 1.80
CA LEU A 89 10.90 -7.58 2.97
C LEU A 89 9.95 -7.18 4.11
N GLN A 90 9.63 -8.13 4.97
CA GLN A 90 8.89 -7.90 6.21
C GLN A 90 9.57 -8.58 7.38
N LEU A 91 9.74 -7.82 8.47
CA LEU A 91 10.15 -8.31 9.77
C LEU A 91 8.89 -8.47 10.62
N HIS A 92 8.62 -9.67 11.09
CA HIS A 92 7.43 -10.03 11.85
C HIS A 92 7.70 -10.10 13.36
N ASN A 93 6.65 -10.07 14.17
CA ASN A 93 6.70 -10.20 15.64
C ASN A 93 7.54 -9.12 16.35
N VAL A 94 7.75 -7.98 15.72
CA VAL A 94 8.43 -6.83 16.30
C VAL A 94 7.65 -6.31 17.50
N GLN A 95 8.32 -6.06 18.63
CA GLN A 95 7.74 -5.32 19.74
C GLN A 95 7.76 -3.83 19.42
N LEU A 96 6.78 -3.08 19.90
CA LEU A 96 6.65 -1.67 19.52
C LEU A 96 7.89 -0.86 19.87
N GLU A 97 8.51 -1.15 21.00
CA GLU A 97 9.71 -0.50 21.52
C GLU A 97 10.95 -0.71 20.64
N GLN A 98 11.01 -1.84 19.91
CA GLN A 98 12.10 -2.14 18.98
C GLN A 98 11.97 -1.33 17.67
N ALA A 99 10.73 -0.95 17.31
CA ALA A 99 10.45 -0.36 16.00
C ALA A 99 11.28 0.89 15.68
N PRO A 100 11.46 1.89 16.57
CA PRO A 100 12.30 3.05 16.26
C PRO A 100 13.76 2.68 15.97
N GLY A 101 14.36 1.77 16.76
CA GLY A 101 15.72 1.29 16.54
C GLY A 101 15.88 0.53 15.22
N ILE A 102 14.88 -0.28 14.85
CA ILE A 102 14.86 -0.97 13.54
C ILE A 102 14.81 0.05 12.41
N LEU A 103 13.96 1.10 12.49
CA LEU A 103 13.88 2.14 11.47
C LEU A 103 15.20 2.91 11.32
N GLU A 104 15.88 3.21 12.42
CA GLU A 104 17.17 3.89 12.41
C GLU A 104 18.26 3.04 11.76
N GLN A 105 18.33 1.74 12.08
CA GLN A 105 19.27 0.81 11.43
C GLN A 105 19.00 0.71 9.92
N LEU A 106 17.74 0.59 9.50
CA LEU A 106 17.37 0.58 8.08
C LEU A 106 17.81 1.89 7.38
N TYR A 107 17.62 3.04 8.03
CA TYR A 107 18.07 4.33 7.50
C TYR A 107 19.58 4.35 7.27
N HIS A 108 20.39 3.88 8.22
CA HIS A 108 21.84 3.81 8.07
C HIS A 108 22.31 2.85 6.96
N LEU A 109 21.48 1.87 6.62
CA LEU A 109 21.71 0.97 5.50
C LEU A 109 21.26 1.53 4.15
N GLY A 110 20.72 2.75 4.10
CA GLY A 110 20.13 3.28 2.87
C GLY A 110 18.78 2.64 2.53
N LEU A 111 18.06 2.09 3.51
CA LEU A 111 16.75 1.47 3.37
C LEU A 111 15.69 2.25 4.17
N SER A 112 14.42 2.10 3.78
CA SER A 112 13.32 2.79 4.42
C SER A 112 12.11 1.87 4.56
N SER A 113 11.34 2.05 5.63
CA SER A 113 10.02 1.45 5.79
C SER A 113 8.89 2.44 5.47
N ARG A 114 9.18 3.75 5.41
CA ARG A 114 8.17 4.79 5.16
C ARG A 114 7.49 4.56 3.82
N GLY A 115 6.17 4.69 3.80
CA GLY A 115 5.34 4.37 2.65
C GLY A 115 5.10 2.87 2.44
N GLY A 116 5.67 1.98 3.26
CA GLY A 116 5.32 0.56 3.27
C GLY A 116 3.86 0.31 3.65
N GLY A 117 3.18 1.32 4.23
CA GLY A 117 1.80 1.27 4.68
C GLY A 117 0.97 2.50 4.36
N GLY A 118 -0.30 2.48 4.73
CA GLY A 118 -1.20 3.63 4.69
C GLY A 118 -1.59 4.11 3.30
N ASN A 119 -1.96 5.37 3.26
CA ASN A 119 -2.45 6.09 2.08
C ASN A 119 -1.29 6.86 1.42
N THR A 120 -0.34 6.13 0.88
CA THR A 120 0.97 6.63 0.46
C THR A 120 1.38 6.05 -0.89
N VAL A 121 2.41 6.63 -1.50
CA VAL A 121 3.15 5.99 -2.59
C VAL A 121 3.84 4.74 -2.05
N ARG A 122 3.46 3.58 -2.61
CA ARG A 122 3.97 2.26 -2.21
C ARG A 122 5.28 1.95 -2.92
N ASN A 123 5.91 0.84 -2.55
CA ASN A 123 7.07 0.35 -3.30
C ASN A 123 6.77 0.29 -4.79
N ILE A 124 7.63 0.88 -5.61
CA ILE A 124 7.52 0.84 -7.07
C ILE A 124 8.21 -0.43 -7.54
N MET A 125 7.44 -1.27 -8.25
CA MET A 125 7.92 -2.57 -8.73
C MET A 125 8.47 -2.45 -10.15
N ALA A 126 9.40 -3.34 -10.48
CA ALA A 126 9.87 -3.55 -11.85
C ALA A 126 9.83 -5.04 -12.22
N SER A 127 9.94 -5.34 -13.51
CA SER A 127 10.29 -6.69 -13.95
C SER A 127 11.52 -7.17 -13.19
N GLU A 128 11.44 -8.36 -12.58
CA GLU A 128 12.53 -8.92 -11.77
C GLU A 128 13.79 -9.21 -12.59
N ASP A 129 13.61 -9.46 -13.89
CA ASP A 129 14.65 -9.72 -14.88
C ASP A 129 15.03 -8.47 -15.72
N ALA A 130 14.58 -7.28 -15.32
CA ALA A 130 14.93 -6.03 -15.99
C ALA A 130 16.46 -5.82 -16.01
N GLY A 131 17.01 -5.43 -17.16
CA GLY A 131 18.44 -5.26 -17.43
C GLY A 131 19.18 -6.55 -17.82
N ILE A 132 18.54 -7.73 -17.67
CA ILE A 132 19.18 -9.03 -17.99
C ILE A 132 18.35 -9.89 -18.94
N SER A 133 17.09 -9.59 -19.16
CA SER A 133 16.18 -10.39 -19.98
C SER A 133 16.51 -10.28 -21.46
N PRO A 134 16.64 -11.44 -22.19
CA PRO A 134 16.86 -11.39 -23.65
C PRO A 134 15.68 -10.80 -24.44
N VAL A 135 14.50 -10.77 -23.83
CA VAL A 135 13.25 -10.35 -24.50
C VAL A 135 12.73 -8.99 -24.03
N GLU A 136 13.48 -8.29 -23.18
CA GLU A 136 13.08 -6.93 -22.78
C GLU A 136 13.29 -5.92 -23.88
N VAL A 137 12.42 -4.91 -23.95
CA VAL A 137 12.53 -3.80 -24.90
C VAL A 137 13.69 -2.88 -24.50
N PHE A 138 13.75 -2.55 -23.21
CA PHE A 138 14.89 -1.89 -22.56
C PHE A 138 14.81 -2.09 -21.03
N ASP A 139 15.94 -1.87 -20.34
CA ASP A 139 16.01 -1.94 -18.88
C ASP A 139 15.15 -0.84 -18.23
N VAL A 140 14.12 -1.25 -17.50
CA VAL A 140 13.21 -0.34 -16.77
C VAL A 140 13.70 -0.01 -15.38
N THR A 141 14.79 -0.64 -14.88
CA THR A 141 15.33 -0.42 -13.53
C THR A 141 15.70 1.05 -13.27
N PRO A 142 16.50 1.74 -14.13
CA PRO A 142 16.86 3.13 -13.88
C PRO A 142 15.65 4.06 -13.82
N TYR A 143 14.64 3.80 -14.65
CA TYR A 143 13.38 4.55 -14.68
C TYR A 143 12.55 4.34 -13.40
N THR A 144 12.52 3.10 -12.89
CA THR A 144 11.84 2.77 -11.63
C THR A 144 12.50 3.47 -10.45
N LEU A 145 13.83 3.53 -10.43
CA LEU A 145 14.57 4.24 -9.38
C LEU A 145 14.38 5.75 -9.46
N ALA A 146 14.44 6.35 -10.66
CA ALA A 146 14.20 7.77 -10.87
C ALA A 146 12.79 8.17 -10.37
N LEU A 147 11.76 7.42 -10.77
CA LEU A 147 10.39 7.65 -10.33
C LEU A 147 10.24 7.46 -8.82
N THR A 148 10.93 6.48 -8.24
CA THR A 148 10.94 6.28 -6.78
C THR A 148 11.54 7.49 -6.08
N ASN A 149 12.73 7.94 -6.49
CA ASN A 149 13.44 9.08 -5.88
C ASN A 149 12.58 10.34 -5.90
N THR A 150 11.94 10.64 -7.03
CA THR A 150 11.07 11.81 -7.17
C THR A 150 9.86 11.70 -6.24
N LEU A 151 9.07 10.64 -6.36
CA LEU A 151 7.80 10.56 -5.64
C LEU A 151 7.96 10.43 -4.12
N ILE A 152 9.01 9.75 -3.61
CA ILE A 152 9.20 9.64 -2.15
C ILE A 152 9.79 10.90 -1.52
N ALA A 153 10.36 11.80 -2.30
CA ALA A 153 10.84 13.10 -1.82
C ALA A 153 9.69 14.11 -1.65
N GLU A 154 8.56 13.90 -2.33
CA GLU A 154 7.40 14.80 -2.32
C GLU A 154 6.57 14.62 -1.03
N PRO A 155 6.33 15.70 -0.25
CA PRO A 155 5.58 15.62 1.01
C PRO A 155 4.13 15.12 0.85
N ASP A 156 3.46 15.43 -0.25
CA ASP A 156 2.08 15.03 -0.54
C ASP A 156 1.95 13.53 -0.86
N SER A 157 3.03 12.85 -1.22
CA SER A 157 3.09 11.40 -1.42
C SER A 157 2.76 10.58 -0.16
N TRP A 158 2.72 11.22 1.00
CA TRP A 158 2.44 10.60 2.29
C TRP A 158 0.99 10.80 2.76
N SER A 159 0.18 11.58 2.02
CA SER A 159 -1.22 11.88 2.37
C SER A 159 -2.14 11.81 1.17
N LEU A 160 -2.19 10.66 0.51
CA LEU A 160 -3.06 10.37 -0.62
C LEU A 160 -4.46 9.88 -0.16
N PRO A 161 -5.49 9.88 -1.03
CA PRO A 161 -6.79 9.29 -0.69
C PRO A 161 -6.68 7.80 -0.33
N ARG A 162 -5.74 7.07 -0.95
CA ARG A 162 -5.45 5.65 -0.71
C ARG A 162 -4.04 5.32 -1.20
N LYS A 163 -3.60 4.05 -0.99
CA LYS A 163 -2.32 3.53 -1.53
C LYS A 163 -2.22 3.75 -3.04
N TYR A 164 -1.10 4.30 -3.47
CA TYR A 164 -0.73 4.49 -4.86
C TYR A 164 0.35 3.46 -5.23
N LYS A 165 0.01 2.52 -6.09
CA LYS A 165 0.85 1.40 -6.52
C LYS A 165 1.28 1.60 -7.95
N ILE A 166 2.59 1.50 -8.21
CA ILE A 166 3.19 1.70 -9.52
C ILE A 166 4.01 0.47 -9.87
N ALA A 167 4.01 0.09 -11.16
CA ALA A 167 4.83 -1.00 -11.66
C ALA A 167 5.28 -0.73 -13.10
N LEU A 168 6.55 -1.08 -13.40
CA LEU A 168 7.16 -0.95 -14.72
C LEU A 168 7.55 -2.32 -15.26
N ALA A 169 7.05 -2.67 -16.45
CA ALA A 169 7.38 -3.93 -17.13
C ALA A 169 8.32 -3.69 -18.31
N GLY A 170 9.32 -4.57 -18.48
CA GLY A 170 10.31 -4.49 -19.53
C GLY A 170 9.80 -4.90 -20.92
N ASN A 171 8.64 -5.55 -20.99
CA ASN A 171 8.01 -6.02 -22.24
C ASN A 171 6.52 -6.28 -22.07
N ASP A 172 5.84 -6.62 -23.18
CA ASP A 172 4.38 -6.80 -23.25
C ASP A 172 3.85 -8.02 -22.48
N SER A 173 4.69 -8.95 -22.00
CA SER A 173 4.23 -10.07 -21.16
C SER A 173 3.87 -9.63 -19.74
N ASP A 174 4.32 -8.44 -19.33
CA ASP A 174 3.98 -7.78 -18.08
C ASP A 174 4.23 -8.66 -16.83
N ASN A 175 5.46 -9.11 -16.66
CA ASN A 175 5.86 -9.84 -15.46
C ASN A 175 5.98 -8.96 -14.19
N ALA A 176 5.73 -7.64 -14.31
CA ALA A 176 5.63 -6.70 -13.19
C ALA A 176 4.19 -6.45 -12.69
N ASN A 177 3.17 -7.04 -13.33
CA ASN A 177 1.76 -6.76 -13.10
C ASN A 177 1.40 -5.26 -13.28
N ALA A 178 2.03 -4.60 -14.24
CA ALA A 178 1.81 -3.19 -14.57
C ALA A 178 0.34 -2.94 -14.93
N THR A 179 -0.26 -3.81 -15.77
CA THR A 179 -1.67 -3.74 -16.16
C THR A 179 -2.67 -3.83 -15.00
N PHE A 180 -2.24 -4.24 -13.80
CA PHE A 180 -3.06 -4.31 -12.58
C PHE A 180 -2.57 -3.39 -11.46
N SER A 181 -1.83 -2.35 -11.81
CA SER A 181 -1.36 -1.31 -10.88
C SER A 181 -2.17 -0.02 -11.01
N ASP A 182 -2.15 0.86 -9.99
CA ASP A 182 -2.79 2.18 -10.07
C ASP A 182 -2.18 3.03 -11.19
N LEU A 183 -0.86 2.90 -11.41
CA LEU A 183 -0.14 3.33 -12.59
C LEU A 183 0.72 2.15 -13.08
N GLY A 184 0.48 1.71 -14.29
CA GLY A 184 1.24 0.67 -14.98
C GLY A 184 1.95 1.23 -16.20
N LEU A 185 3.21 0.84 -16.37
CA LEU A 185 4.08 1.32 -17.45
C LEU A 185 4.73 0.10 -18.10
N ILE A 186 4.56 -0.07 -19.41
CA ILE A 186 5.18 -1.16 -20.17
C ILE A 186 6.13 -0.55 -21.20
N ALA A 187 7.40 -0.97 -21.16
CA ALA A 187 8.43 -0.48 -22.07
C ALA A 187 8.07 -0.72 -23.52
N THR A 188 8.27 0.29 -24.37
CA THR A 188 8.05 0.23 -25.81
C THR A 188 9.03 1.17 -26.53
N ILE A 189 9.25 0.95 -27.84
CA ILE A 189 10.02 1.83 -28.69
C ILE A 189 9.16 2.23 -29.88
N ARG A 190 9.11 3.53 -30.18
CA ARG A 190 8.45 4.07 -31.36
C ARG A 190 9.41 4.95 -32.14
N SER A 191 9.65 4.65 -33.41
CA SER A 191 10.58 5.39 -34.28
C SER A 191 12.00 5.57 -33.68
N GLY A 192 12.49 4.57 -32.94
CA GLY A 192 13.80 4.60 -32.27
C GLY A 192 13.81 5.30 -30.91
N GLU A 193 12.74 5.94 -30.51
CA GLU A 193 12.60 6.59 -29.21
C GLU A 193 12.04 5.62 -28.16
N LYS A 194 12.67 5.59 -26.95
CA LYS A 194 12.17 4.85 -25.79
C LYS A 194 10.94 5.53 -25.21
N GLY A 195 9.95 4.75 -24.85
CA GLY A 195 8.74 5.24 -24.22
C GLY A 195 8.02 4.15 -23.46
N PHE A 196 6.85 4.48 -22.95
CA PHE A 196 6.00 3.56 -22.21
C PHE A 196 4.56 3.54 -22.75
N LYS A 197 3.98 2.36 -22.83
CA LYS A 197 2.51 2.19 -22.82
C LYS A 197 2.05 2.45 -21.40
N VAL A 198 0.99 3.23 -21.23
CA VAL A 198 0.55 3.72 -19.91
C VAL A 198 -0.85 3.20 -19.60
N PHE A 199 -0.99 2.60 -18.41
CA PHE A 199 -2.25 2.09 -17.86
C PHE A 199 -2.53 2.79 -16.53
N ILE A 200 -3.78 3.21 -16.29
CA ILE A 200 -4.20 3.88 -15.05
C ILE A 200 -5.41 3.17 -14.44
N GLY A 201 -5.48 3.15 -13.11
CA GLY A 201 -6.67 2.69 -12.39
C GLY A 201 -6.77 1.19 -12.16
N GLY A 202 -5.76 0.42 -12.52
CA GLY A 202 -5.68 -0.99 -12.23
C GLY A 202 -5.56 -1.29 -10.73
N GLY A 203 -5.81 -2.53 -10.35
CA GLY A 203 -5.55 -2.97 -8.98
C GLY A 203 -6.34 -4.17 -8.52
N LEU A 204 -5.79 -4.83 -7.52
CA LEU A 204 -6.36 -5.99 -6.85
C LEU A 204 -7.17 -5.58 -5.59
N GLY A 205 -7.69 -6.55 -4.90
CA GLY A 205 -8.51 -6.40 -3.69
C GLY A 205 -9.91 -6.98 -3.90
N SER A 206 -10.88 -6.57 -3.08
CA SER A 206 -12.25 -7.11 -3.14
C SER A 206 -13.02 -6.81 -4.43
N LYS A 207 -12.62 -5.77 -5.16
CA LYS A 207 -13.13 -5.43 -6.51
C LYS A 207 -11.93 -5.21 -7.43
N PRO A 208 -11.30 -6.28 -7.94
CA PRO A 208 -10.14 -6.16 -8.82
C PRO A 208 -10.54 -5.59 -10.18
N THR A 209 -9.61 -4.88 -10.81
CA THR A 209 -9.83 -4.24 -12.12
C THR A 209 -8.51 -4.20 -12.87
N ALA A 210 -8.51 -4.49 -14.15
CA ALA A 210 -7.42 -4.17 -15.06
C ALA A 210 -7.35 -2.65 -15.25
N GLY A 211 -6.15 -2.12 -15.48
CA GLY A 211 -5.94 -0.71 -15.79
C GLY A 211 -6.55 -0.32 -17.12
N PHE A 212 -7.03 0.91 -17.20
CA PHE A 212 -7.48 1.54 -18.43
C PHE A 212 -6.25 2.02 -19.21
N LYS A 213 -6.15 1.66 -20.49
CA LYS A 213 -5.02 2.05 -21.33
C LYS A 213 -5.13 3.50 -21.74
N LEU A 214 -4.33 4.37 -21.11
CA LEU A 214 -4.27 5.80 -21.41
C LEU A 214 -3.59 6.07 -22.75
N SER A 215 -2.47 5.39 -23.03
CA SER A 215 -1.65 5.64 -24.22
C SER A 215 -0.85 4.40 -24.62
N ASP A 216 -0.64 4.22 -25.92
CA ASP A 216 0.30 3.25 -26.47
C ASP A 216 1.75 3.75 -26.48
N PHE A 217 1.97 5.05 -26.26
CA PHE A 217 3.30 5.61 -26.20
C PHE A 217 3.31 7.00 -25.54
N ILE A 218 4.07 7.11 -24.46
CA ILE A 218 4.54 8.39 -23.90
C ILE A 218 6.06 8.32 -23.85
N PRO A 219 6.80 9.35 -24.29
CA PRO A 219 8.27 9.35 -24.25
C PRO A 219 8.79 9.04 -22.84
N ALA A 220 9.85 8.26 -22.74
CA ALA A 220 10.44 7.89 -21.46
C ALA A 220 10.97 9.11 -20.67
N THR A 221 11.34 10.19 -21.37
CA THR A 221 11.71 11.48 -20.77
C THR A 221 10.56 12.14 -19.98
N ASP A 222 9.32 11.81 -20.29
CA ASP A 222 8.13 12.33 -19.63
C ASP A 222 7.66 11.50 -18.42
N LEU A 223 8.40 10.46 -18.07
CA LEU A 223 8.01 9.50 -17.00
C LEU A 223 7.63 10.17 -15.69
N LEU A 224 8.42 11.16 -15.23
CA LEU A 224 8.18 11.84 -13.96
C LEU A 224 6.91 12.67 -14.00
N TYR A 225 6.63 13.33 -15.14
CA TYR A 225 5.36 14.05 -15.35
C TYR A 225 4.15 13.11 -15.32
N VAL A 226 4.28 11.91 -15.88
CA VAL A 226 3.20 10.89 -15.80
C VAL A 226 2.94 10.48 -14.37
N GLY A 227 4.00 10.13 -13.62
CA GLY A 227 3.87 9.72 -12.21
C GLY A 227 3.20 10.77 -11.35
N GLU A 228 3.60 12.03 -11.52
CA GLU A 228 3.09 13.19 -10.79
C GLU A 228 1.66 13.55 -11.22
N ALA A 229 1.37 13.56 -12.52
CA ALA A 229 0.03 13.87 -13.02
C ALA A 229 -1.03 12.88 -12.48
N VAL A 230 -0.71 11.58 -12.44
CA VAL A 230 -1.61 10.58 -11.85
C VAL A 230 -1.72 10.75 -10.34
N LYS A 231 -0.66 11.14 -9.63
CA LYS A 231 -0.69 11.43 -8.20
C LYS A 231 -1.61 12.62 -7.88
N ILE A 232 -1.49 13.72 -8.64
CA ILE A 232 -2.33 14.91 -8.49
C ILE A 232 -3.80 14.56 -8.80
N LEU A 233 -4.06 13.93 -9.95
CA LEU A 233 -5.41 13.46 -10.31
C LEU A 233 -6.01 12.62 -9.19
N PHE A 234 -5.23 11.72 -8.61
CA PHE A 234 -5.68 10.90 -7.49
C PHE A 234 -5.94 11.72 -6.23
N SER A 235 -5.07 12.67 -5.91
CA SER A 235 -5.22 13.52 -4.73
C SER A 235 -6.47 14.40 -4.79
N GLU A 236 -6.75 14.99 -5.98
CA GLU A 236 -7.86 15.91 -6.20
C GLU A 236 -9.22 15.23 -6.34
N HIS A 237 -9.28 14.08 -7.03
CA HIS A 237 -10.54 13.42 -7.39
C HIS A 237 -10.82 12.12 -6.62
N GLY A 238 -9.84 11.61 -5.85
CA GLY A 238 -9.98 10.39 -5.06
C GLY A 238 -10.91 10.57 -3.86
N ASN A 239 -11.76 9.58 -3.61
CA ASN A 239 -12.69 9.62 -2.49
C ASN A 239 -11.94 9.40 -1.17
N ARG A 240 -11.81 10.45 -0.35
CA ARG A 240 -11.17 10.39 0.98
C ARG A 240 -12.13 9.92 2.07
N ARG A 241 -13.45 10.02 1.88
CA ARG A 241 -14.47 9.67 2.88
C ARG A 241 -14.75 8.17 2.95
N ASN A 242 -14.81 7.51 1.79
CA ASN A 242 -15.15 6.11 1.72
C ASN A 242 -13.94 5.27 1.31
N ARG A 243 -13.23 4.71 2.29
CA ARG A 243 -12.05 3.85 2.07
C ARG A 243 -12.27 2.69 1.10
N HIS A 244 -13.51 2.20 0.99
CA HIS A 244 -13.87 1.11 0.08
C HIS A 244 -13.99 1.60 -1.37
N LYS A 245 -14.18 2.91 -1.57
CA LYS A 245 -14.29 3.57 -2.89
C LYS A 245 -13.15 4.57 -3.14
N ALA A 246 -12.02 4.44 -2.44
CA ALA A 246 -10.94 5.43 -2.45
C ALA A 246 -9.81 5.16 -3.47
N ARG A 247 -9.75 4.00 -4.14
CA ARG A 247 -8.72 3.69 -5.16
C ARG A 247 -8.98 4.44 -6.46
N ILE A 248 -7.94 4.68 -7.26
CA ILE A 248 -8.01 5.42 -8.54
C ILE A 248 -9.11 4.90 -9.46
N ARG A 249 -9.32 3.58 -9.58
CA ARG A 249 -10.40 2.98 -10.40
C ARG A 249 -11.80 3.53 -10.10
N TYR A 250 -12.06 3.97 -8.87
CA TYR A 250 -13.36 4.53 -8.53
C TYR A 250 -13.57 5.95 -9.08
N ILE A 251 -12.49 6.65 -9.45
CA ILE A 251 -12.59 7.91 -10.22
C ILE A 251 -13.14 7.59 -11.61
N PHE A 252 -12.64 6.53 -12.26
CA PHE A 252 -13.17 6.05 -13.54
C PHE A 252 -14.66 5.66 -13.45
N TYR A 253 -15.06 4.96 -12.38
CA TYR A 253 -16.47 4.58 -12.18
C TYR A 253 -17.39 5.78 -11.91
N LYS A 254 -16.84 6.88 -11.39
CA LYS A 254 -17.60 8.11 -11.09
C LYS A 254 -17.69 9.06 -12.28
N LEU A 255 -16.60 9.25 -13.02
CA LEU A 255 -16.46 10.27 -14.06
C LEU A 255 -16.50 9.73 -15.48
N GLY A 256 -16.30 8.42 -15.67
CA GLY A 256 -16.07 7.82 -16.98
C GLY A 256 -14.61 7.90 -17.44
N GLU A 257 -14.25 7.05 -18.39
CA GLU A 257 -12.88 6.90 -18.88
C GLU A 257 -12.41 8.18 -19.60
N GLU A 258 -13.23 8.70 -20.52
CA GLU A 258 -12.92 9.88 -21.31
C GLU A 258 -12.59 11.09 -20.43
N ARG A 259 -13.44 11.39 -19.42
CA ARG A 259 -13.22 12.55 -18.54
C ARG A 259 -11.98 12.38 -17.67
N VAL A 260 -11.66 11.17 -17.21
CA VAL A 260 -10.43 10.92 -16.45
C VAL A 260 -9.19 11.14 -17.31
N PHE A 261 -9.22 10.72 -18.57
CA PHE A 261 -8.10 10.95 -19.49
C PHE A 261 -7.96 12.45 -19.85
N GLU A 262 -9.05 13.19 -20.04
CA GLU A 262 -8.99 14.64 -20.19
C GLU A 262 -8.34 15.31 -18.99
N LEU A 263 -8.77 15.00 -17.77
CA LEU A 263 -8.19 15.53 -16.53
C LEU A 263 -6.71 15.19 -16.41
N PHE A 264 -6.31 13.96 -16.76
CA PHE A 264 -4.90 13.59 -16.80
C PHE A 264 -4.12 14.49 -17.76
N HIS A 265 -4.60 14.69 -19.00
CA HIS A 265 -3.93 15.52 -19.98
C HIS A 265 -3.88 17.00 -19.59
N GLU A 266 -4.92 17.54 -18.97
CA GLU A 266 -4.92 18.90 -18.42
C GLU A 266 -3.79 19.06 -17.39
N ILE A 267 -3.67 18.14 -16.42
CA ILE A 267 -2.63 18.16 -15.38
C ILE A 267 -1.24 17.94 -15.99
N PHE A 268 -1.09 16.92 -16.83
CA PHE A 268 0.18 16.55 -17.47
C PHE A 268 0.74 17.70 -18.31
N ASN A 269 -0.08 18.36 -19.15
CA ASN A 269 0.34 19.49 -19.98
C ASN A 269 0.73 20.70 -19.14
N ARG A 270 0.01 20.96 -18.05
CA ARG A 270 0.36 22.01 -17.09
C ARG A 270 1.73 21.77 -16.47
N LEU A 271 1.98 20.57 -15.95
CA LEU A 271 3.26 20.20 -15.35
C LEU A 271 4.42 20.30 -16.35
N LYS A 272 4.20 19.90 -17.60
CA LYS A 272 5.21 20.04 -18.66
C LYS A 272 5.51 21.51 -18.99
N ALA A 273 4.50 22.37 -18.99
CA ALA A 273 4.71 23.81 -19.22
C ALA A 273 5.47 24.48 -18.06
N GLU A 274 5.30 23.99 -16.83
CA GLU A 274 6.06 24.44 -15.66
C GLU A 274 7.53 23.97 -15.69
N GLY A 275 7.83 22.84 -16.33
CA GLY A 275 9.21 22.35 -16.55
C GLY A 275 9.94 21.87 -15.29
N ASN A 276 9.21 21.45 -14.24
CA ASN A 276 9.79 21.18 -12.92
C ASN A 276 10.44 19.79 -12.76
N TYR A 277 10.28 18.87 -13.71
CA TYR A 277 10.73 17.48 -13.60
C TYR A 277 11.71 17.13 -14.73
N GLU A 278 12.99 17.12 -14.41
CA GLU A 278 14.04 16.59 -15.30
C GLU A 278 14.32 15.13 -14.97
N LEU A 279 14.26 14.25 -15.98
CA LEU A 279 14.56 12.83 -15.81
C LEU A 279 16.06 12.60 -15.71
N VAL A 280 16.56 12.42 -14.51
CA VAL A 280 17.92 11.95 -14.24
C VAL A 280 17.89 10.47 -13.91
N LEU A 281 18.44 9.64 -14.78
CA LEU A 281 18.51 8.20 -14.57
C LEU A 281 19.68 7.86 -13.66
N PRO A 282 19.45 7.21 -12.49
CA PRO A 282 20.53 6.74 -11.64
C PRO A 282 21.36 5.69 -12.38
N GLU A 283 22.69 5.75 -12.19
CA GLU A 283 23.56 4.67 -12.65
C GLU A 283 23.21 3.38 -11.89
N VAL A 284 22.92 2.34 -12.64
CA VAL A 284 22.80 0.98 -12.11
C VAL A 284 24.16 0.32 -12.33
N SER A 285 24.81 -0.06 -11.24
CA SER A 285 26.14 -0.69 -11.29
C SER A 285 26.12 -1.86 -12.29
N GLN A 286 26.96 -1.79 -13.32
CA GLN A 286 27.12 -2.91 -14.24
C GLN A 286 27.96 -4.00 -13.58
N ALA A 287 27.56 -5.26 -13.81
CA ALA A 287 28.29 -6.41 -13.32
C ALA A 287 29.73 -6.45 -13.87
N LEU A 288 30.58 -7.11 -13.09
CA LEU A 288 31.98 -7.46 -13.29
C LEU A 288 32.57 -7.31 -14.70
N ASN A 289 33.85 -6.91 -14.74
CA ASN A 289 34.67 -6.78 -15.95
C ASN A 289 34.59 -8.04 -16.84
N LYS A 290 34.19 -7.85 -18.08
CA LYS A 290 34.10 -8.88 -19.14
C LYS A 290 35.43 -9.61 -19.44
N GLY A 291 36.54 -9.23 -18.82
CA GLY A 291 37.88 -9.69 -19.18
C GLY A 291 38.29 -11.07 -18.65
N GLN A 292 37.46 -11.77 -17.87
CA GLN A 292 37.80 -13.05 -17.22
C GLN A 292 36.82 -14.20 -17.47
N LEU A 293 35.92 -14.06 -18.45
CA LEU A 293 34.97 -15.15 -18.75
C LEU A 293 35.70 -16.24 -19.58
N ILE A 294 35.94 -17.39 -18.96
CA ILE A 294 36.31 -18.60 -19.67
C ILE A 294 35.07 -19.15 -20.36
N ASP A 295 35.25 -19.72 -21.54
CA ASP A 295 34.21 -20.40 -22.27
C ASP A 295 33.70 -21.60 -21.42
N PHE A 296 32.51 -21.46 -20.85
CA PHE A 296 31.95 -22.39 -19.89
C PHE A 296 30.68 -23.02 -20.48
N ASN A 297 30.65 -24.35 -20.57
CA ASN A 297 29.42 -25.08 -20.92
C ASN A 297 28.80 -25.69 -19.64
N PRO A 298 27.76 -25.09 -19.07
CA PRO A 298 27.18 -25.55 -17.81
C PRO A 298 26.54 -26.93 -17.89
N GLU A 299 26.16 -27.42 -19.08
CA GLU A 299 25.46 -28.70 -19.21
C GLU A 299 26.34 -29.92 -18.86
N ASN A 300 27.67 -29.79 -18.92
CA ASN A 300 28.60 -30.89 -18.67
C ASN A 300 29.02 -31.03 -17.19
N GLU A 301 28.76 -30.03 -16.35
CA GLU A 301 29.31 -29.96 -14.98
C GLU A 301 28.24 -29.88 -13.88
N LEU A 302 26.98 -29.71 -14.24
CA LEU A 302 25.86 -29.44 -13.32
C LEU A 302 24.76 -30.50 -13.43
N PRO A 303 23.98 -30.72 -12.34
CA PRO A 303 22.74 -31.48 -12.46
C PRO A 303 21.81 -30.84 -13.47
N GLY A 304 21.59 -31.47 -14.63
CA GLY A 304 20.84 -30.93 -15.76
C GLY A 304 19.41 -30.51 -15.38
N LYS A 305 18.79 -31.20 -14.40
CA LYS A 305 17.45 -30.83 -13.88
C LYS A 305 17.48 -29.49 -13.16
N TRP A 306 18.46 -29.23 -12.28
CA TRP A 306 18.56 -27.94 -11.56
C TRP A 306 18.79 -26.78 -12.53
N LEU A 307 19.71 -26.94 -13.47
CA LEU A 307 20.01 -25.92 -14.46
C LEU A 307 18.75 -25.54 -15.26
N LYS A 308 18.02 -26.52 -15.74
CA LYS A 308 16.77 -26.34 -16.50
C LYS A 308 15.67 -25.67 -15.68
N ARG A 309 15.56 -26.01 -14.37
CA ARG A 309 14.51 -25.51 -13.48
C ARG A 309 14.75 -24.09 -13.01
N TYR A 310 15.98 -23.73 -12.66
CA TYR A 310 16.26 -22.52 -11.87
C TYR A 310 17.25 -21.55 -12.51
N ALA A 311 18.07 -21.96 -13.47
CA ALA A 311 19.04 -21.09 -14.12
C ALA A 311 18.62 -20.71 -15.54
N LYS A 312 18.82 -19.44 -15.92
CA LYS A 312 18.55 -18.93 -17.27
C LYS A 312 19.73 -18.09 -17.75
N ALA A 313 20.15 -18.31 -19.00
CA ALA A 313 21.11 -17.42 -19.64
C ALA A 313 20.55 -16.00 -19.76
N GLN A 314 21.37 -15.01 -19.48
CA GLN A 314 21.05 -13.59 -19.65
C GLN A 314 21.36 -13.10 -21.08
N LYS A 315 20.90 -11.90 -21.44
CA LYS A 315 21.35 -11.23 -22.65
C LYS A 315 22.84 -10.90 -22.65
N GLN A 316 23.46 -10.82 -21.45
CA GLN A 316 24.89 -10.68 -21.28
C GLN A 316 25.53 -12.08 -21.40
N THR A 317 26.28 -12.31 -22.47
CA THR A 317 26.92 -13.59 -22.74
C THR A 317 27.81 -14.04 -21.58
N GLY A 318 27.70 -15.32 -21.19
CA GLY A 318 28.48 -15.92 -20.11
C GLY A 318 27.92 -15.68 -18.71
N PHE A 319 26.82 -14.92 -18.58
CA PHE A 319 26.14 -14.70 -17.31
C PHE A 319 24.78 -15.36 -17.27
N TYR A 320 24.38 -15.73 -16.06
CA TYR A 320 23.13 -16.42 -15.76
C TYR A 320 22.36 -15.71 -14.65
N SER A 321 21.07 -15.83 -14.70
CA SER A 321 20.19 -15.60 -13.56
C SER A 321 19.78 -16.91 -12.94
N VAL A 322 19.67 -16.96 -11.60
CA VAL A 322 19.30 -18.14 -10.84
C VAL A 322 18.18 -17.79 -9.87
N GLU A 323 17.04 -18.47 -9.97
CA GLU A 323 15.95 -18.33 -9.00
C GLU A 323 16.26 -19.18 -7.76
N VAL A 324 16.31 -18.55 -6.59
CA VAL A 324 16.49 -19.19 -5.28
C VAL A 324 15.13 -19.25 -4.59
N PRO A 325 14.55 -20.45 -4.43
CA PRO A 325 13.23 -20.60 -3.86
C PRO A 325 13.22 -20.46 -2.34
N PHE A 326 12.17 -19.83 -1.83
CA PHE A 326 11.85 -19.79 -0.41
C PHE A 326 10.40 -20.18 -0.20
N ASN A 327 10.17 -21.25 0.56
CA ASN A 327 8.82 -21.75 0.82
C ASN A 327 7.94 -20.60 1.38
N GLN A 328 6.94 -20.19 0.58
CA GLN A 328 5.99 -19.09 0.92
C GLN A 328 6.70 -17.76 1.27
N GLY A 329 7.89 -17.54 0.73
CA GLY A 329 8.70 -16.36 0.97
C GLY A 329 9.36 -16.28 2.33
N MET A 330 9.40 -17.37 3.12
CA MET A 330 9.94 -17.37 4.47
C MET A 330 11.42 -17.76 4.45
N ALA A 331 12.32 -16.79 4.67
CA ALA A 331 13.75 -16.96 4.63
C ALA A 331 14.38 -16.90 6.04
N LYS A 332 15.20 -17.88 6.39
CA LYS A 332 15.99 -17.83 7.64
C LYS A 332 17.12 -16.81 7.50
N ALA A 333 17.44 -16.09 8.58
CA ALA A 333 18.51 -15.11 8.55
C ALA A 333 19.87 -15.76 8.21
N GLU A 334 20.16 -16.96 8.70
CA GLU A 334 21.39 -17.69 8.37
C GLU A 334 21.56 -17.89 6.87
N THR A 335 20.50 -18.35 6.20
CA THR A 335 20.50 -18.56 4.74
C THR A 335 20.79 -17.26 4.00
N LEU A 336 20.12 -16.15 4.40
CA LEU A 336 20.31 -14.85 3.76
C LEU A 336 21.71 -14.26 4.01
N ILE A 337 22.27 -14.43 5.21
CA ILE A 337 23.63 -13.97 5.56
C ILE A 337 24.66 -14.66 4.68
N LYS A 338 24.65 -16.00 4.64
CA LYS A 338 25.62 -16.77 3.87
C LYS A 338 25.47 -16.56 2.37
N LEU A 339 24.24 -16.52 1.87
CA LEU A 339 23.97 -16.16 0.47
C LEU A 339 24.52 -14.78 0.12
N ALA A 340 24.32 -13.78 0.98
CA ALA A 340 24.86 -12.45 0.79
C ALA A 340 26.40 -12.42 0.81
N GLU A 341 27.04 -13.19 1.70
CA GLU A 341 28.49 -13.34 1.76
C GLU A 341 29.06 -13.98 0.49
N PHE A 342 28.39 -15.00 -0.04
CA PHE A 342 28.76 -15.61 -1.32
C PHE A 342 28.68 -14.63 -2.49
N LEU A 343 27.64 -13.78 -2.48
CA LEU A 343 27.35 -12.84 -3.59
C LEU A 343 28.15 -11.54 -3.50
N ALA A 344 28.64 -11.14 -2.34
CA ALA A 344 29.30 -9.85 -2.14
C ALA A 344 30.48 -9.58 -3.12
N PRO A 345 31.34 -10.57 -3.46
CA PRO A 345 32.41 -10.37 -4.45
C PRO A 345 31.90 -10.10 -5.88
N LEU A 346 30.63 -10.43 -6.19
CA LEU A 346 30.04 -10.27 -7.53
C LEU A 346 29.47 -8.87 -7.80
N GLY A 347 29.45 -8.01 -6.77
CA GLY A 347 28.98 -6.63 -6.88
C GLY A 347 27.63 -6.38 -6.22
N GLU A 348 27.10 -5.19 -6.42
CA GLU A 348 25.88 -4.73 -5.71
C GLU A 348 24.58 -5.12 -6.41
N ASP A 349 24.59 -5.22 -7.75
CA ASP A 349 23.39 -5.50 -8.56
C ASP A 349 23.26 -6.99 -8.89
N VAL A 350 23.22 -7.82 -7.86
CA VAL A 350 23.16 -9.29 -7.99
C VAL A 350 21.94 -9.93 -7.36
N ILE A 351 21.05 -9.14 -6.72
CA ILE A 351 19.88 -9.65 -6.01
C ILE A 351 18.63 -8.87 -6.42
N ARG A 352 17.55 -9.59 -6.74
CA ARG A 352 16.18 -9.07 -6.90
C ARG A 352 15.18 -9.93 -6.13
N PHE A 353 14.27 -9.29 -5.43
CA PHE A 353 13.09 -9.99 -4.92
C PHE A 353 12.07 -10.15 -6.03
N THR A 354 11.47 -11.34 -6.10
CA THR A 354 10.46 -11.66 -7.12
C THR A 354 9.04 -11.55 -6.57
N MET A 355 8.06 -11.36 -7.44
CA MET A 355 6.65 -11.40 -7.05
C MET A 355 6.16 -12.82 -6.70
N ARG A 356 6.98 -13.83 -6.96
CA ARG A 356 6.76 -15.22 -6.54
C ARG A 356 7.30 -15.52 -5.14
N GLN A 357 7.68 -14.46 -4.38
CA GLN A 357 8.23 -14.58 -3.02
C GLN A 357 9.58 -15.30 -2.96
N ASN A 358 10.34 -15.29 -4.04
CA ASN A 358 11.67 -15.87 -4.18
C ASN A 358 12.72 -14.77 -4.37
N ILE A 359 13.99 -15.15 -4.43
CA ILE A 359 15.09 -14.29 -4.84
C ILE A 359 15.54 -14.70 -6.25
N LEU A 360 15.69 -13.72 -7.13
CA LEU A 360 16.39 -13.87 -8.40
C LEU A 360 17.81 -13.35 -8.21
N LEU A 361 18.79 -14.24 -8.27
CA LEU A 361 20.19 -13.89 -8.40
C LEU A 361 20.45 -13.55 -9.87
N ARG A 362 21.27 -12.55 -10.08
CA ARG A 362 21.58 -12.07 -11.43
C ARG A 362 23.07 -11.80 -11.57
N ASN A 363 23.52 -11.71 -12.80
CA ASN A 363 24.93 -11.48 -13.12
C ASN A 363 25.87 -12.55 -12.55
N ILE A 364 25.40 -13.81 -12.48
CA ILE A 364 26.19 -14.93 -12.02
C ILE A 364 27.04 -15.45 -13.17
N PRO A 365 28.36 -15.38 -13.08
CA PRO A 365 29.26 -15.99 -14.10
C PRO A 365 28.99 -17.50 -14.20
N GLY A 366 28.95 -18.04 -15.42
CA GLY A 366 28.67 -19.45 -15.65
C GLY A 366 29.57 -20.39 -14.84
N GLN A 367 30.86 -20.06 -14.75
CA GLN A 367 31.85 -20.86 -13.96
C GLN A 367 31.55 -20.95 -12.45
N LEU A 368 30.72 -20.06 -11.91
CA LEU A 368 30.33 -20.08 -10.51
C LEU A 368 29.01 -20.83 -10.24
N LEU A 369 28.30 -21.29 -11.28
CA LEU A 369 27.03 -21.99 -11.10
C LEU A 369 27.14 -23.24 -10.25
N ASN A 370 28.25 -24.03 -10.40
CA ASN A 370 28.44 -25.23 -9.59
C ASN A 370 28.69 -24.89 -8.11
N SER A 371 29.52 -23.89 -7.83
CA SER A 371 29.77 -23.42 -6.46
C SER A 371 28.50 -22.86 -5.83
N LEU A 372 27.71 -22.11 -6.60
CA LEU A 372 26.41 -21.60 -6.13
C LEU A 372 25.43 -22.73 -5.83
N TYR A 373 25.33 -23.74 -6.69
CA TYR A 373 24.48 -24.91 -6.45
C TYR A 373 24.84 -25.64 -5.16
N GLN A 374 26.13 -25.88 -4.91
CA GLN A 374 26.57 -26.51 -3.69
C GLN A 374 26.26 -25.65 -2.46
N GLU A 375 26.56 -24.34 -2.52
CA GLU A 375 26.24 -23.41 -1.43
C GLU A 375 24.73 -23.42 -1.10
N LEU A 376 23.87 -23.39 -2.10
CA LEU A 376 22.41 -23.42 -1.90
C LEU A 376 21.95 -24.73 -1.25
N LYS A 377 22.57 -25.87 -1.61
CA LYS A 377 22.29 -27.18 -0.98
C LYS A 377 22.76 -27.23 0.48
N ASP A 378 23.94 -26.72 0.75
CA ASP A 378 24.51 -26.69 2.12
C ASP A 378 23.69 -25.79 3.04
N LEU A 379 23.03 -24.75 2.46
CA LEU A 379 22.09 -23.87 3.14
C LEU A 379 20.67 -24.49 3.30
N GLY A 380 20.45 -25.71 2.78
CA GLY A 380 19.17 -26.40 2.85
C GLY A 380 18.06 -25.77 1.97
N VAL A 381 18.46 -25.06 0.90
CA VAL A 381 17.50 -24.56 -0.11
C VAL A 381 17.06 -25.71 -1.00
N GLU A 382 15.76 -25.84 -1.25
CA GLU A 382 15.15 -26.96 -1.99
C GLU A 382 15.35 -26.83 -3.52
N VAL A 383 16.61 -26.71 -3.96
CA VAL A 383 16.96 -26.45 -5.37
C VAL A 383 16.78 -27.66 -6.30
N ASP A 384 16.63 -28.85 -5.76
CA ASP A 384 16.44 -30.08 -6.55
C ASP A 384 14.95 -30.35 -6.85
N LEU A 385 14.01 -29.71 -6.17
CA LEU A 385 12.59 -29.93 -6.35
C LEU A 385 12.09 -29.34 -7.68
N PRO A 386 11.08 -29.95 -8.31
CA PRO A 386 10.35 -29.33 -9.43
C PRO A 386 9.83 -27.94 -9.10
N ARG A 387 9.95 -27.03 -10.06
CA ARG A 387 9.68 -25.60 -9.83
C ARG A 387 8.26 -25.31 -9.33
N ILE A 388 7.25 -26.08 -9.76
CA ILE A 388 5.87 -25.91 -9.29
C ILE A 388 5.75 -26.02 -7.77
N LEU A 389 6.49 -26.93 -7.14
CA LEU A 389 6.49 -27.13 -5.68
C LEU A 389 7.08 -25.94 -4.90
N ASN A 390 7.98 -25.19 -5.55
CA ASN A 390 8.69 -24.06 -4.97
C ASN A 390 8.15 -22.69 -5.45
N SER A 391 7.09 -22.66 -6.27
CA SER A 391 6.51 -21.44 -6.82
C SER A 391 5.06 -21.17 -6.38
N LEU A 392 4.57 -21.95 -5.40
CA LEU A 392 3.27 -21.70 -4.78
C LEU A 392 3.32 -20.39 -4.00
N VAL A 393 2.51 -19.42 -4.40
CA VAL A 393 2.47 -18.11 -3.75
C VAL A 393 1.37 -18.08 -2.70
N SER A 394 1.70 -17.68 -1.48
CA SER A 394 0.69 -17.48 -0.43
C SER A 394 0.91 -16.18 0.35
N CYS A 395 -0.18 -15.56 0.77
CA CYS A 395 -0.07 -14.45 1.73
C CYS A 395 0.02 -15.00 3.17
N ALA A 396 0.35 -14.13 4.12
CA ALA A 396 0.41 -14.49 5.54
C ALA A 396 -0.92 -15.06 6.10
N GLY A 397 -2.05 -14.74 5.46
CA GLY A 397 -3.35 -15.25 5.92
C GLY A 397 -3.64 -14.95 7.39
N ALA A 398 -4.40 -15.82 8.03
CA ALA A 398 -4.77 -15.71 9.45
C ALA A 398 -3.62 -15.99 10.41
N ASP A 399 -2.45 -16.39 9.93
CA ASP A 399 -1.24 -16.56 10.74
C ASP A 399 -0.87 -15.27 11.50
N THR A 400 -0.74 -14.17 10.76
CA THR A 400 -0.29 -12.90 11.32
C THR A 400 -1.18 -11.72 10.93
N CYS A 401 -2.00 -11.83 9.88
CA CYS A 401 -2.83 -10.74 9.39
C CYS A 401 -4.18 -10.68 10.11
N ARG A 402 -4.53 -9.52 10.69
CA ARG A 402 -5.84 -9.30 11.35
C ARG A 402 -7.03 -9.44 10.40
N LEU A 403 -6.84 -9.24 9.09
CA LEU A 403 -7.88 -9.42 8.06
C LEU A 403 -8.00 -10.86 7.55
N GLY A 404 -7.01 -11.70 7.82
CA GLY A 404 -7.00 -13.09 7.37
C GLY A 404 -8.23 -13.86 7.86
N ILE A 405 -8.81 -14.65 6.97
CA ILE A 405 -9.89 -15.59 7.29
C ILE A 405 -9.30 -16.98 7.46
N CYS A 406 -8.53 -17.44 6.47
CA CYS A 406 -7.89 -18.76 6.46
C CYS A 406 -6.37 -18.69 6.56
N LEU A 407 -5.76 -19.80 6.96
CA LEU A 407 -4.31 -20.02 7.06
C LEU A 407 -3.74 -20.38 5.68
N ALA A 408 -3.58 -19.37 4.81
CA ALA A 408 -3.17 -19.58 3.42
C ALA A 408 -1.81 -20.29 3.28
N ARG A 409 -0.87 -20.08 4.21
CA ARG A 409 0.42 -20.79 4.23
C ARG A 409 0.25 -22.28 4.52
N GLY A 410 -0.56 -22.63 5.49
CA GLY A 410 -0.88 -24.03 5.79
C GLY A 410 -1.51 -24.73 4.61
N ALA A 411 -2.50 -24.12 3.98
CA ALA A 411 -3.14 -24.65 2.77
C ALA A 411 -2.16 -24.79 1.60
N SER A 412 -1.24 -23.83 1.43
CA SER A 412 -0.17 -23.91 0.40
C SER A 412 0.78 -25.09 0.65
N SER A 413 1.15 -25.33 1.91
CA SER A 413 1.98 -26.50 2.29
C SER A 413 1.24 -27.81 2.01
N ALA A 414 -0.03 -27.91 2.36
CA ALA A 414 -0.84 -29.11 2.09
C ALA A 414 -0.99 -29.38 0.58
N ILE A 415 -1.11 -28.35 -0.25
CA ILE A 415 -1.07 -28.51 -1.73
C ILE A 415 0.30 -29.02 -2.16
N LYS A 416 1.41 -28.44 -1.67
CA LYS A 416 2.77 -28.91 -1.98
C LYS A 416 2.94 -30.40 -1.64
N ASP A 417 2.47 -30.81 -0.46
CA ASP A 417 2.54 -32.21 0.00
C ASP A 417 1.71 -33.14 -0.90
N SER A 418 0.50 -32.73 -1.29
CA SER A 418 -0.36 -33.49 -2.19
C SER A 418 0.26 -33.66 -3.58
N LEU A 419 0.95 -32.64 -4.09
CA LEU A 419 1.64 -32.69 -5.38
C LEU A 419 2.94 -33.51 -5.32
N SER A 420 3.59 -33.64 -4.16
CA SER A 420 4.84 -34.38 -4.01
C SER A 420 4.72 -35.89 -4.31
N GLY A 421 3.50 -36.42 -4.38
CA GLY A 421 3.21 -37.79 -4.82
C GLY A 421 3.20 -38.00 -6.36
N ILE A 422 3.31 -36.92 -7.14
CA ILE A 422 3.33 -36.94 -8.60
C ILE A 422 4.80 -37.12 -9.05
N SER A 423 5.04 -37.79 -10.19
CA SER A 423 6.40 -37.97 -10.70
C SER A 423 7.06 -36.62 -11.04
N GLU A 424 8.38 -36.53 -10.82
CA GLU A 424 9.13 -35.30 -11.09
C GLU A 424 8.97 -34.81 -12.53
N ASP A 425 8.97 -35.70 -13.51
CA ASP A 425 8.84 -35.33 -14.92
C ASP A 425 7.47 -34.71 -15.21
N GLN A 426 6.39 -35.23 -14.61
CA GLN A 426 5.06 -34.61 -14.69
C GLN A 426 5.01 -33.26 -13.99
N LEU A 427 5.68 -33.12 -12.82
CA LEU A 427 5.74 -31.85 -12.12
C LEU A 427 6.57 -30.79 -12.87
N ASP A 428 7.64 -31.19 -13.57
CA ASP A 428 8.41 -30.29 -14.44
C ASP A 428 7.58 -29.69 -15.57
N GLU A 429 6.62 -30.46 -16.10
CA GLU A 429 5.66 -30.01 -17.11
C GLU A 429 4.65 -28.96 -16.60
N LEU A 430 4.49 -28.85 -15.27
CA LEU A 430 3.62 -27.89 -14.61
C LEU A 430 4.37 -26.58 -14.22
N SER A 431 5.65 -26.44 -14.54
CA SER A 431 6.54 -25.37 -14.09
C SER A 431 6.06 -23.95 -14.40
N ASP A 432 5.28 -23.77 -15.46
CA ASP A 432 4.75 -22.47 -15.89
C ASP A 432 3.39 -22.12 -15.26
N ILE A 433 2.75 -23.07 -14.58
CA ILE A 433 1.47 -22.85 -13.94
C ILE A 433 1.66 -22.10 -12.63
N ARG A 434 0.96 -20.98 -12.49
CA ARG A 434 0.93 -20.18 -11.27
C ARG A 434 -0.26 -20.57 -10.40
N VAL A 435 0.04 -21.06 -9.19
CA VAL A 435 -0.96 -21.39 -8.16
C VAL A 435 -0.79 -20.43 -7.00
N ASN A 436 -1.79 -19.59 -6.76
CA ASN A 436 -1.71 -18.50 -5.78
C ASN A 436 -2.83 -18.55 -4.75
N LEU A 437 -2.47 -18.39 -3.47
CA LEU A 437 -3.42 -18.43 -2.36
C LEU A 437 -3.47 -17.10 -1.60
N SER A 438 -4.65 -16.69 -1.21
CA SER A 438 -4.86 -15.58 -0.27
C SER A 438 -5.77 -16.01 0.86
N GLY A 439 -5.46 -15.63 2.09
CA GLY A 439 -6.30 -15.96 3.26
C GLY A 439 -7.62 -15.19 3.32
N CYS A 440 -7.89 -14.28 2.38
CA CYS A 440 -9.13 -13.50 2.28
C CYS A 440 -9.25 -12.82 0.89
N PRO A 441 -10.39 -12.15 0.57
CA PRO A 441 -10.61 -11.51 -0.75
C PRO A 441 -9.65 -10.35 -1.11
N ASN A 442 -8.76 -9.90 -0.20
CA ASN A 442 -7.87 -8.76 -0.46
C ASN A 442 -6.78 -9.01 -1.50
N SER A 443 -6.62 -10.24 -1.97
CA SER A 443 -5.69 -10.63 -3.05
C SER A 443 -4.23 -10.27 -2.79
N CYS A 444 -3.76 -10.41 -1.54
CA CYS A 444 -2.36 -10.18 -1.21
C CYS A 444 -1.44 -11.24 -1.83
N GLY A 445 -1.91 -12.50 -1.97
CA GLY A 445 -1.25 -13.57 -2.73
C GLY A 445 -1.48 -13.48 -4.23
N GLN A 446 -2.18 -12.44 -4.74
CA GLN A 446 -2.42 -12.22 -6.18
C GLN A 446 -3.24 -13.32 -6.88
N HIS A 447 -4.13 -14.01 -6.17
CA HIS A 447 -4.94 -15.10 -6.69
C HIS A 447 -5.75 -14.74 -7.95
N ASN A 448 -6.11 -13.45 -8.12
CA ASN A 448 -6.86 -13.00 -9.32
C ASN A 448 -6.01 -12.93 -10.60
N LEU A 449 -4.67 -13.05 -10.49
CA LEU A 449 -3.74 -12.95 -11.63
C LEU A 449 -3.09 -14.29 -11.98
N SER A 450 -3.39 -15.35 -11.23
CA SER A 450 -2.80 -16.68 -11.43
C SER A 450 -3.62 -17.53 -12.38
N ASN A 451 -2.99 -18.56 -12.91
CA ASN A 451 -3.68 -19.58 -13.71
C ASN A 451 -4.73 -20.32 -12.87
N LEU A 452 -4.38 -20.63 -11.61
CA LEU A 452 -5.25 -21.20 -10.59
C LEU A 452 -5.07 -20.41 -9.31
N GLY A 453 -6.16 -19.88 -8.75
CA GLY A 453 -6.12 -19.03 -7.56
C GLY A 453 -7.15 -19.44 -6.53
N PHE A 454 -6.80 -19.19 -5.25
CA PHE A 454 -7.68 -19.51 -4.14
C PHE A 454 -7.73 -18.35 -3.14
N TYR A 455 -8.93 -18.05 -2.60
CA TYR A 455 -9.02 -17.09 -1.51
C TYR A 455 -9.98 -17.52 -0.42
N GLY A 456 -9.52 -17.36 0.82
CA GLY A 456 -10.18 -17.85 2.01
C GLY A 456 -11.52 -17.18 2.30
N LYS A 457 -12.45 -18.00 2.77
CA LYS A 457 -13.74 -17.61 3.33
C LYS A 457 -14.09 -18.50 4.52
N ALA A 458 -15.02 -18.07 5.34
CA ALA A 458 -15.70 -18.91 6.33
C ALA A 458 -17.00 -19.42 5.71
N SER A 459 -17.19 -20.72 5.70
CA SER A 459 -18.42 -21.38 5.31
C SER A 459 -19.06 -22.08 6.53
N ARG A 460 -20.29 -22.52 6.41
CA ARG A 460 -21.05 -23.13 7.50
C ARG A 460 -21.80 -24.37 7.01
N ASN A 461 -21.65 -25.46 7.78
CA ASN A 461 -22.54 -26.59 7.78
C ASN A 461 -23.24 -26.65 9.14
N ASP A 462 -23.03 -27.66 9.97
CA ASP A 462 -23.44 -27.65 11.40
C ASP A 462 -22.62 -26.66 12.23
N ARG A 463 -21.36 -26.42 11.87
CA ARG A 463 -20.44 -25.40 12.42
C ARG A 463 -19.77 -24.59 11.33
N LEU A 464 -19.03 -23.54 11.74
CA LEU A 464 -18.14 -22.82 10.82
C LEU A 464 -16.95 -23.71 10.44
N TYR A 465 -16.60 -23.71 9.15
CA TYR A 465 -15.42 -24.39 8.63
C TYR A 465 -14.65 -23.51 7.65
N PRO A 466 -13.32 -23.73 7.49
CA PRO A 466 -12.51 -22.98 6.54
C PRO A 466 -12.76 -23.47 5.12
N ALA A 467 -12.95 -22.55 4.19
CA ALA A 467 -13.15 -22.83 2.78
C ALA A 467 -12.40 -21.83 1.90
N TYR A 468 -12.26 -22.16 0.65
CA TYR A 468 -11.65 -21.29 -0.37
C TYR A 468 -12.56 -21.15 -1.57
N TYR A 469 -12.68 -19.93 -2.10
CA TYR A 469 -13.19 -19.76 -3.46
C TYR A 469 -12.12 -20.15 -4.47
N VAL A 470 -12.52 -20.89 -5.50
CA VAL A 470 -11.70 -21.28 -6.65
C VAL A 470 -11.87 -20.22 -7.73
N VAL A 471 -10.75 -19.68 -8.20
CA VAL A 471 -10.69 -18.77 -9.35
C VAL A 471 -9.62 -19.25 -10.33
N ALA A 472 -9.85 -19.10 -11.64
CA ALA A 472 -8.90 -19.58 -12.65
C ALA A 472 -8.87 -18.71 -13.90
N GLY A 473 -7.76 -18.78 -14.66
CA GLY A 473 -7.58 -18.15 -15.96
C GLY A 473 -7.13 -16.69 -15.90
N GLY A 474 -6.52 -16.24 -14.79
CA GLY A 474 -5.91 -14.91 -14.68
C GLY A 474 -4.69 -14.77 -15.60
N ARG A 475 -4.52 -13.59 -16.23
CA ARG A 475 -3.41 -13.26 -17.13
C ARG A 475 -3.00 -11.81 -16.97
N THR A 476 -1.71 -11.54 -17.16
CA THR A 476 -1.14 -10.20 -17.29
C THR A 476 -0.71 -9.95 -18.74
N GLY A 477 -0.33 -8.75 -19.08
CA GLY A 477 0.21 -8.39 -20.39
C GLY A 477 -0.67 -7.43 -21.19
N ASP A 478 -0.04 -6.70 -22.10
CA ASP A 478 -0.75 -5.80 -23.02
C ASP A 478 -1.73 -6.59 -23.89
N ASN A 479 -2.97 -6.11 -23.99
CA ASN A 479 -4.08 -6.73 -24.73
C ASN A 479 -4.43 -8.18 -24.30
N LYS A 480 -3.82 -8.69 -23.21
CA LYS A 480 -4.06 -10.03 -22.67
C LYS A 480 -4.52 -10.02 -21.22
N ALA A 481 -4.45 -8.85 -20.56
CA ALA A 481 -4.80 -8.69 -19.15
C ALA A 481 -6.24 -9.15 -18.86
N ARG A 482 -6.38 -10.17 -18.03
CA ARG A 482 -7.66 -10.74 -17.61
C ARG A 482 -7.59 -11.18 -16.15
N LEU A 483 -8.61 -10.85 -15.39
CA LEU A 483 -8.79 -11.39 -14.06
C LEU A 483 -9.26 -12.84 -14.12
N ALA A 484 -8.85 -13.65 -13.17
CA ALA A 484 -9.35 -15.00 -12.99
C ALA A 484 -10.88 -15.00 -12.74
N SER A 485 -11.57 -15.90 -13.42
CA SER A 485 -13.01 -16.13 -13.25
C SER A 485 -13.26 -16.96 -11.99
N LYS A 486 -14.38 -16.70 -11.29
CA LYS A 486 -14.80 -17.45 -10.11
C LYS A 486 -15.69 -18.62 -10.51
N PHE A 487 -15.41 -19.82 -9.96
CA PHE A 487 -16.13 -21.05 -10.25
C PHE A 487 -17.00 -21.54 -9.12
N GLY A 488 -16.50 -21.57 -7.89
CA GLY A 488 -17.23 -22.08 -6.74
C GLY A 488 -16.39 -22.02 -5.49
N GLU A 489 -16.79 -22.80 -4.49
CA GLU A 489 -16.04 -22.94 -3.24
C GLU A 489 -15.65 -24.41 -2.99
N ILE A 490 -14.56 -24.56 -2.25
CA ILE A 490 -14.09 -25.87 -1.79
C ILE A 490 -13.68 -25.77 -0.33
N SER A 491 -13.87 -26.83 0.46
CA SER A 491 -13.38 -26.87 1.83
C SER A 491 -11.85 -26.76 1.86
N ALA A 492 -11.28 -26.18 2.93
CA ALA A 492 -9.83 -26.19 3.10
C ALA A 492 -9.26 -27.61 3.12
N HIS A 493 -10.03 -28.55 3.68
CA HIS A 493 -9.68 -29.97 3.78
C HIS A 493 -9.47 -30.60 2.38
N ASP A 494 -10.39 -30.35 1.43
CA ASP A 494 -10.37 -30.97 0.10
C ASP A 494 -9.49 -30.23 -0.91
N LEU A 495 -9.09 -28.99 -0.60
CA LEU A 495 -8.33 -28.10 -1.50
C LEU A 495 -7.04 -28.75 -2.08
N PRO A 496 -6.21 -29.48 -1.31
CA PRO A 496 -5.01 -30.12 -1.83
C PRO A 496 -5.34 -31.19 -2.89
N GLN A 497 -6.32 -32.04 -2.61
CA GLN A 497 -6.72 -33.12 -3.52
C GLN A 497 -7.38 -32.58 -4.80
N PHE A 498 -8.23 -31.57 -4.66
CA PHE A 498 -8.82 -30.85 -5.81
C PHE A 498 -7.71 -30.30 -6.72
N THR A 499 -6.70 -29.65 -6.15
CA THR A 499 -5.59 -29.07 -6.93
C THR A 499 -4.82 -30.14 -7.67
N ALA A 500 -4.46 -31.23 -6.99
CA ALA A 500 -3.75 -32.35 -7.60
C ALA A 500 -4.54 -33.00 -8.74
N GLN A 501 -5.85 -33.21 -8.57
CA GLN A 501 -6.72 -33.79 -9.58
C GLN A 501 -6.87 -32.88 -10.80
N LEU A 502 -7.03 -31.56 -10.61
CA LEU A 502 -7.14 -30.62 -11.73
C LEU A 502 -5.85 -30.56 -12.56
N LEU A 503 -4.70 -30.48 -11.88
CA LEU A 503 -3.40 -30.50 -12.56
C LEU A 503 -3.11 -31.85 -13.23
N GLY A 504 -3.58 -32.97 -12.65
CA GLY A 504 -3.54 -34.30 -13.28
C GLY A 504 -4.40 -34.38 -14.56
N LYS A 505 -5.62 -33.81 -14.54
CA LYS A 505 -6.45 -33.70 -15.77
C LYS A 505 -5.74 -32.90 -16.86
N TRP A 506 -5.09 -31.80 -16.52
CA TRP A 506 -4.28 -31.02 -17.45
C TRP A 506 -3.12 -31.84 -18.04
N SER A 507 -2.32 -32.51 -17.22
CA SER A 507 -1.18 -33.30 -17.70
C SER A 507 -1.56 -34.33 -18.73
N VAL A 508 -2.76 -34.94 -18.64
CA VAL A 508 -3.28 -35.88 -19.61
C VAL A 508 -3.71 -35.21 -20.93
N LYS A 509 -4.19 -33.97 -20.83
CA LYS A 509 -4.79 -33.22 -21.97
C LYS A 509 -3.85 -32.25 -22.65
N LYS A 510 -2.68 -31.95 -22.07
CA LYS A 510 -1.79 -30.85 -22.45
C LYS A 510 -1.41 -30.78 -23.94
N GLU A 511 -1.18 -31.94 -24.56
CA GLU A 511 -0.79 -32.01 -25.98
C GLU A 511 -1.84 -31.43 -26.95
N ARG A 512 -3.05 -31.17 -26.45
CA ARG A 512 -4.18 -30.61 -27.23
C ARG A 512 -4.25 -29.09 -27.18
N PHE A 513 -3.44 -28.46 -26.35
CA PHE A 513 -3.48 -27.02 -26.04
C PHE A 513 -2.08 -26.43 -26.05
N SER A 514 -1.97 -25.14 -26.38
CA SER A 514 -0.70 -24.42 -26.37
C SER A 514 -0.19 -24.12 -24.94
N ASP A 515 -1.10 -23.90 -24.01
CA ASP A 515 -0.82 -23.62 -22.60
C ASP A 515 -2.02 -23.95 -21.70
N PHE A 516 -1.80 -23.88 -20.38
CA PHE A 516 -2.84 -24.13 -19.37
C PHE A 516 -4.01 -23.14 -19.48
N ASN A 517 -3.79 -21.93 -19.93
CA ASN A 517 -4.86 -20.96 -20.09
C ASN A 517 -5.76 -21.27 -21.28
N GLU A 518 -5.20 -21.79 -22.38
CA GLU A 518 -6.02 -22.26 -23.50
C GLU A 518 -6.86 -23.47 -23.08
N TYR A 519 -6.29 -24.41 -22.33
CA TYR A 519 -7.06 -25.50 -21.74
C TYR A 519 -8.21 -24.99 -20.88
N LEU A 520 -7.94 -24.04 -19.96
CA LEU A 520 -8.98 -23.45 -19.14
C LEU A 520 -10.08 -22.79 -19.96
N ASP A 521 -9.73 -22.11 -21.06
CA ASP A 521 -10.70 -21.43 -21.93
C ASP A 521 -11.60 -22.38 -22.71
N ARG A 522 -11.14 -23.61 -23.01
CA ARG A 522 -11.87 -24.57 -23.85
C ARG A 522 -12.54 -25.69 -23.06
N GLU A 523 -11.83 -26.32 -22.14
CA GLU A 523 -12.31 -27.50 -21.41
C GLU A 523 -12.16 -27.41 -19.87
N GLY A 524 -11.14 -26.70 -19.41
CA GLY A 524 -10.78 -26.71 -18.00
C GLY A 524 -11.85 -26.09 -17.10
N GLN A 525 -12.72 -25.21 -17.61
CA GLN A 525 -13.84 -24.67 -16.84
C GLN A 525 -14.81 -25.80 -16.43
N THR A 526 -15.18 -26.65 -17.37
CA THR A 526 -16.04 -27.82 -17.11
C THR A 526 -15.35 -28.77 -16.12
N ASP A 527 -14.05 -29.04 -16.30
CA ASP A 527 -13.28 -29.89 -15.39
C ASP A 527 -13.26 -29.33 -13.95
N ILE A 528 -13.16 -28.00 -13.79
CA ILE A 528 -13.21 -27.33 -12.48
C ILE A 528 -14.61 -27.49 -11.87
N GLU A 529 -15.67 -27.23 -12.62
CA GLU A 529 -17.06 -27.32 -12.13
C GLU A 529 -17.40 -28.74 -11.70
N GLU A 530 -17.04 -29.76 -12.51
CA GLU A 530 -17.21 -31.18 -12.17
C GLU A 530 -16.46 -31.56 -10.90
N LEU A 531 -15.20 -31.10 -10.74
CA LEU A 531 -14.41 -31.39 -9.55
C LEU A 531 -15.01 -30.72 -8.31
N ILE A 532 -15.46 -29.47 -8.40
CA ILE A 532 -16.13 -28.78 -7.28
C ILE A 532 -17.37 -29.56 -6.85
N ALA A 533 -18.20 -30.00 -7.80
CA ALA A 533 -19.41 -30.77 -7.50
C ALA A 533 -19.11 -32.07 -6.73
N ASN A 534 -17.96 -32.72 -6.99
CA ASN A 534 -17.55 -33.92 -6.25
C ASN A 534 -17.23 -33.66 -4.77
N TYR A 535 -16.97 -32.39 -4.39
CA TYR A 535 -16.60 -31.96 -3.04
C TYR A 535 -17.68 -31.10 -2.34
N GLU A 536 -18.91 -31.07 -2.86
CA GLU A 536 -19.99 -30.26 -2.26
C GLU A 536 -20.47 -30.80 -0.89
N SER A 537 -20.33 -32.13 -0.68
CA SER A 537 -20.83 -32.76 0.55
C SER A 537 -19.85 -32.61 1.70
N ILE A 538 -20.15 -31.70 2.62
CA ILE A 538 -19.34 -31.49 3.82
C ILE A 538 -19.93 -32.35 4.96
N PRO A 539 -19.16 -33.30 5.55
CA PRO A 539 -19.63 -34.11 6.68
C PRO A 539 -19.87 -33.24 7.92
N SER A 540 -20.77 -33.70 8.82
CA SER A 540 -20.93 -33.01 10.10
C SER A 540 -19.67 -33.11 10.96
N PHE A 541 -19.52 -32.23 11.95
CA PHE A 541 -18.37 -32.21 12.84
C PHE A 541 -18.18 -33.55 13.57
N GLU A 542 -19.28 -34.21 13.97
CA GLU A 542 -19.22 -35.53 14.63
C GLU A 542 -18.78 -36.64 13.66
N THR A 543 -19.04 -36.50 12.38
CA THR A 543 -18.68 -37.50 11.36
C THR A 543 -17.21 -37.38 10.97
N ASP A 544 -16.75 -36.16 10.69
CA ASP A 544 -15.34 -35.89 10.38
C ASP A 544 -14.91 -34.48 10.84
N LYS A 545 -14.14 -34.44 11.91
CA LYS A 545 -13.67 -33.21 12.54
C LYS A 545 -12.66 -32.45 11.69
N ASN A 546 -11.92 -33.15 10.77
CA ASN A 546 -10.84 -32.54 9.99
C ASN A 546 -11.34 -31.41 9.08
N TYR A 547 -12.58 -31.46 8.62
CA TYR A 547 -13.19 -30.39 7.83
C TYR A 547 -13.31 -29.06 8.57
N TYR A 548 -13.27 -29.09 9.91
CA TYR A 548 -13.50 -27.93 10.78
C TYR A 548 -12.22 -27.34 11.36
N PHE A 549 -11.06 -27.84 10.91
CA PHE A 549 -9.75 -27.28 11.21
C PHE A 549 -9.13 -26.70 9.94
N ASP A 550 -8.45 -25.58 10.07
CA ASP A 550 -7.66 -25.06 8.97
C ASP A 550 -6.27 -25.73 8.94
N TRP A 551 -5.64 -25.78 7.79
CA TRP A 551 -4.32 -26.39 7.64
C TRP A 551 -3.28 -25.71 8.53
N GLY A 552 -2.68 -26.48 9.44
CA GLY A 552 -1.71 -26.00 10.41
C GLY A 552 -2.33 -25.41 11.69
N ALA A 553 -3.66 -25.35 11.82
CA ALA A 553 -4.35 -24.95 13.06
C ALA A 553 -4.35 -26.08 14.08
N GLN A 554 -4.21 -25.71 15.36
CA GLN A 554 -4.41 -26.63 16.49
C GLN A 554 -5.82 -26.59 17.04
N ASP A 555 -6.52 -25.45 16.80
CA ASP A 555 -7.88 -25.21 17.28
C ASP A 555 -8.90 -25.32 16.16
N ILE A 556 -10.15 -25.57 16.55
CA ILE A 556 -11.32 -25.55 15.66
C ILE A 556 -11.39 -24.18 14.99
N PHE A 557 -11.72 -24.16 13.70
CA PHE A 557 -11.83 -22.94 12.91
C PHE A 557 -12.82 -21.94 13.52
N SER A 558 -12.33 -20.72 13.71
CA SER A 558 -13.12 -19.60 14.19
C SER A 558 -12.64 -18.29 13.58
N LEU A 559 -13.47 -17.26 13.64
CA LEU A 559 -13.10 -15.91 13.26
C LEU A 559 -12.55 -15.08 14.44
N ALA A 560 -12.22 -15.71 15.56
CA ALA A 560 -11.60 -15.04 16.70
C ALA A 560 -10.26 -14.38 16.29
N GLY A 561 -9.99 -13.20 16.85
CA GLY A 561 -8.79 -12.42 16.50
C GLY A 561 -8.84 -11.72 15.13
N LYS A 562 -9.91 -11.88 14.35
CA LYS A 562 -10.14 -11.05 13.16
C LYS A 562 -10.48 -9.63 13.60
N GLY A 563 -9.76 -8.64 13.07
CA GLY A 563 -9.92 -7.24 13.43
C GLY A 563 -10.09 -6.33 12.22
N ALA A 564 -10.26 -5.04 12.51
CA ALA A 564 -10.31 -4.02 11.46
C ALA A 564 -8.98 -3.96 10.71
N GLY A 565 -9.04 -3.69 9.41
CA GLY A 565 -7.86 -3.64 8.54
C GLY A 565 -6.93 -2.49 8.88
N GLU A 566 -5.67 -2.81 9.09
CA GLU A 566 -4.61 -1.84 9.32
C GLU A 566 -4.28 -0.97 8.09
N CYS A 567 -4.53 -1.50 6.89
CA CYS A 567 -4.20 -0.83 5.62
C CYS A 567 -5.01 0.43 5.32
N SER A 568 -5.81 0.93 6.25
CA SER A 568 -6.73 2.05 6.05
C SER A 568 -6.70 3.09 7.16
N ALA A 569 -5.63 3.16 7.96
CA ALA A 569 -5.44 4.27 8.86
C ALA A 569 -5.37 5.58 8.07
N GLY A 570 -6.24 6.52 8.38
CA GLY A 570 -6.34 7.81 7.73
C GLY A 570 -7.24 8.75 8.51
N MET A 571 -7.30 9.99 8.08
CA MET A 571 -8.11 11.08 8.65
C MET A 571 -9.52 10.63 9.06
N PHE A 572 -10.20 9.87 8.19
CA PHE A 572 -11.58 9.42 8.43
C PHE A 572 -11.73 8.33 9.50
N ASP A 573 -10.69 7.56 9.79
CA ASP A 573 -10.76 6.61 10.90
C ASP A 573 -10.85 7.35 12.25
N MET A 574 -10.28 8.57 12.34
CA MET A 574 -10.41 9.43 13.52
C MET A 574 -11.81 10.03 13.62
N ILE A 575 -12.36 10.49 12.50
CA ILE A 575 -13.73 11.01 12.43
C ILE A 575 -14.73 9.91 12.81
N ASP A 576 -14.59 8.73 12.23
CA ASP A 576 -15.46 7.59 12.51
C ASP A 576 -15.35 7.13 13.97
N PHE A 577 -14.15 7.18 14.56
CA PHE A 577 -13.94 6.89 15.98
C PHE A 577 -14.72 7.86 16.86
N ASP A 578 -14.62 9.17 16.62
CA ASP A 578 -15.34 10.18 17.40
C ASP A 578 -16.85 10.09 17.20
N ARG A 579 -17.31 9.84 15.96
CA ARG A 579 -18.72 9.60 15.66
C ARG A 579 -19.26 8.40 16.44
N ASP A 580 -18.56 7.27 16.38
CA ASP A 580 -19.01 6.04 17.03
C ASP A 580 -18.97 6.19 18.56
N ALA A 581 -17.97 6.91 19.10
CA ALA A 581 -17.90 7.25 20.51
C ALA A 581 -19.12 8.10 20.97
N ILE A 582 -19.50 9.14 20.18
CA ILE A 582 -20.71 9.93 20.48
C ILE A 582 -21.95 9.04 20.54
N LEU A 583 -22.14 8.19 19.51
CA LEU A 583 -23.31 7.31 19.41
C LEU A 583 -23.36 6.27 20.55
N ASP A 584 -22.22 5.68 20.91
CA ASP A 584 -22.13 4.67 21.97
C ASP A 584 -22.37 5.31 23.34
N ILE A 585 -21.82 6.51 23.60
CA ILE A 585 -22.06 7.25 24.82
C ILE A 585 -23.54 7.62 24.93
N GLN A 586 -24.17 8.14 23.87
CA GLN A 586 -25.60 8.48 23.86
C GLN A 586 -26.46 7.27 24.23
N LYS A 587 -26.19 6.10 23.60
CA LYS A 587 -26.90 4.84 23.94
C LYS A 587 -26.66 4.41 25.39
N GLY A 588 -25.41 4.54 25.87
CA GLY A 588 -25.04 4.13 27.22
C GLY A 588 -25.74 4.91 28.32
N ILE A 589 -26.00 6.20 28.10
CA ILE A 589 -26.68 7.07 29.08
C ILE A 589 -28.21 7.14 28.94
N GLU A 590 -28.78 6.54 27.88
CA GLU A 590 -30.21 6.60 27.58
C GLU A 590 -31.07 6.05 28.75
N HIS A 591 -30.59 5.00 29.37
CA HIS A 591 -31.30 4.29 30.48
C HIS A 591 -30.54 4.35 31.81
N SER A 592 -29.46 5.12 31.91
CA SER A 592 -28.70 5.26 33.18
C SER A 592 -29.38 6.21 34.14
N SER A 593 -29.38 5.86 35.42
CA SER A 593 -29.80 6.72 36.54
C SER A 593 -28.59 7.27 37.33
N ASP A 594 -27.38 6.85 37.00
CA ASP A 594 -26.15 7.31 37.65
C ASP A 594 -25.75 8.71 37.15
N GLN A 595 -25.95 9.73 37.99
CA GLN A 595 -25.74 11.13 37.65
C GLN A 595 -24.28 11.46 37.39
N GLU A 596 -23.34 10.81 38.12
CA GLU A 596 -21.90 11.03 37.92
C GLU A 596 -21.44 10.45 36.56
N LEU A 597 -21.89 9.23 36.26
CA LEU A 597 -21.64 8.61 34.97
C LEU A 597 -22.23 9.41 33.82
N ILE A 598 -23.49 9.90 33.97
CA ILE A 598 -24.15 10.74 32.96
C ILE A 598 -23.34 12.02 32.74
N ASN A 599 -22.90 12.70 33.78
CA ASN A 599 -22.15 13.94 33.70
C ASN A 599 -20.82 13.76 32.94
N LYS A 600 -20.05 12.74 33.31
CA LYS A 600 -18.79 12.38 32.64
C LYS A 600 -19.01 12.02 31.16
N SER A 601 -20.09 11.32 30.88
CA SER A 601 -20.48 10.92 29.53
C SER A 601 -20.88 12.10 28.67
N LEU A 602 -21.62 13.08 29.21
CA LEU A 602 -21.98 14.31 28.50
C LEU A 602 -20.75 15.13 28.15
N TYR A 603 -19.79 15.29 29.07
CA TYR A 603 -18.50 15.87 28.77
C TYR A 603 -17.80 15.14 27.64
N GLY A 604 -17.83 13.79 27.63
CA GLY A 604 -17.28 12.96 26.54
C GLY A 604 -17.91 13.27 25.17
N ILE A 605 -19.22 13.48 25.11
CA ILE A 605 -19.91 13.88 23.85
C ILE A 605 -19.39 15.25 23.38
N VAL A 606 -19.28 16.25 24.28
CA VAL A 606 -18.80 17.58 23.91
C VAL A 606 -17.36 17.49 23.36
N PHE A 607 -16.49 16.69 24.02
CA PHE A 607 -15.11 16.49 23.58
C PHE A 607 -15.02 15.84 22.19
N HIS A 608 -15.70 14.72 22.00
CA HIS A 608 -15.67 13.99 20.73
C HIS A 608 -16.31 14.79 19.60
N ALA A 609 -17.42 15.49 19.84
CA ALA A 609 -18.05 16.37 18.86
C ALA A 609 -17.13 17.54 18.46
N SER A 610 -16.45 18.14 19.43
CA SER A 610 -15.51 19.24 19.17
C SER A 610 -14.27 18.78 18.39
N ARG A 611 -13.79 17.54 18.59
CA ARG A 611 -12.61 17.00 17.93
C ARG A 611 -12.90 16.45 16.53
N MET A 612 -14.07 15.83 16.35
CA MET A 612 -14.42 14.97 15.22
C MET A 612 -14.06 15.53 13.84
N LEU A 613 -14.34 16.81 13.60
CA LEU A 613 -14.16 17.42 12.29
C LEU A 613 -12.94 18.34 12.16
N LEU A 614 -12.17 18.59 13.22
CA LEU A 614 -11.00 19.48 13.19
C LEU A 614 -9.97 19.05 12.14
N VAL A 615 -9.79 17.75 11.98
CA VAL A 615 -8.88 17.18 10.97
C VAL A 615 -9.28 17.52 9.52
N THR A 616 -10.56 17.81 9.27
CA THR A 616 -11.02 18.29 7.95
C THR A 616 -10.56 19.71 7.64
N ARG A 617 -10.15 20.44 8.67
CA ARG A 617 -9.55 21.79 8.61
C ARG A 617 -8.03 21.77 8.71
N GLY A 618 -7.42 20.58 8.67
CA GLY A 618 -5.97 20.41 8.81
C GLY A 618 -5.48 20.72 10.26
N ILE A 619 -6.38 20.65 11.24
CA ILE A 619 -6.07 20.89 12.65
C ILE A 619 -5.93 19.54 13.35
N GLU A 620 -4.74 19.29 13.91
CA GLU A 620 -4.45 18.10 14.72
C GLU A 620 -4.11 18.58 16.14
N PRO A 621 -5.10 18.67 17.04
CA PRO A 621 -4.89 19.20 18.36
C PRO A 621 -3.95 18.32 19.18
N SER A 622 -3.00 18.95 19.86
CA SER A 622 -2.01 18.29 20.71
C SER A 622 -2.51 18.05 22.14
N ASN A 623 -3.49 18.81 22.57
CA ASN A 623 -4.06 18.76 23.91
C ASN A 623 -5.55 19.11 23.91
N ARG A 624 -6.19 18.93 25.08
CA ARG A 624 -7.62 19.18 25.29
C ARG A 624 -8.02 20.64 25.02
N GLU A 625 -7.24 21.59 25.47
CA GLU A 625 -7.52 23.01 25.31
C GLU A 625 -7.57 23.41 23.84
N GLU A 626 -6.65 22.91 23.06
CA GLU A 626 -6.58 23.12 21.61
C GLU A 626 -7.78 22.51 20.88
N VAL A 627 -8.36 21.39 21.34
CA VAL A 627 -9.59 20.81 20.78
C VAL A 627 -10.73 21.82 20.83
N PHE A 628 -11.02 22.35 22.01
CA PHE A 628 -12.18 23.23 22.18
C PHE A 628 -11.95 24.62 21.57
N THR A 629 -10.78 25.22 21.72
CA THR A 629 -10.47 26.53 21.14
C THR A 629 -10.50 26.49 19.63
N SER A 630 -9.94 25.43 19.00
CA SER A 630 -9.99 25.27 17.56
C SER A 630 -11.40 25.00 17.03
N PHE A 631 -12.21 24.24 17.77
CA PHE A 631 -13.60 24.01 17.38
C PHE A 631 -14.43 25.30 17.43
N ILE A 632 -14.27 26.11 18.49
CA ILE A 632 -14.94 27.41 18.59
C ILE A 632 -14.55 28.26 17.38
N GLN A 633 -13.26 28.38 17.07
CA GLN A 633 -12.79 29.21 15.96
C GLN A 633 -13.27 28.71 14.60
N SER A 634 -13.07 27.41 14.29
CA SER A 634 -13.23 26.88 12.95
C SER A 634 -14.63 26.36 12.64
N PHE A 635 -15.49 26.20 13.64
CA PHE A 635 -16.85 25.70 13.43
C PHE A 635 -17.93 26.61 13.96
N ILE A 636 -17.78 27.21 15.15
CA ILE A 636 -18.80 28.07 15.73
C ILE A 636 -18.69 29.47 15.12
N LEU A 637 -17.52 30.12 15.22
CA LEU A 637 -17.33 31.49 14.74
C LEU A 637 -17.37 31.58 13.19
N GLU A 638 -17.00 30.53 12.49
CA GLU A 638 -17.16 30.43 11.02
C GLU A 638 -18.61 30.10 10.59
N GLY A 639 -19.53 29.85 11.54
CA GLY A 639 -20.93 29.60 11.25
C GLY A 639 -21.25 28.22 10.66
N HIS A 640 -20.38 27.23 10.83
CA HIS A 640 -20.65 25.86 10.43
C HIS A 640 -21.56 25.13 11.40
N VAL A 641 -21.53 25.51 12.67
CA VAL A 641 -22.46 25.08 13.72
C VAL A 641 -23.06 26.30 14.41
N ARG A 642 -24.21 26.11 15.06
CA ARG A 642 -24.95 27.21 15.70
C ARG A 642 -24.17 27.79 16.88
N GLN A 643 -24.25 29.09 17.06
CA GLN A 643 -23.55 29.81 18.12
C GLN A 643 -24.04 29.43 19.52
N GLU A 644 -25.25 28.90 19.66
CA GLU A 644 -25.81 28.42 20.94
C GLU A 644 -25.02 27.27 21.59
N PHE A 645 -24.14 26.58 20.85
CA PHE A 645 -23.27 25.54 21.39
C PHE A 645 -22.01 26.11 22.06
N GLU A 646 -21.67 27.38 21.82
CA GLU A 646 -20.45 28.01 22.35
C GLU A 646 -20.37 27.95 23.89
N PRO A 647 -21.44 28.24 24.67
CA PRO A 647 -21.39 28.20 26.12
C PRO A 647 -21.01 26.83 26.69
N VAL A 648 -21.56 25.75 26.13
CA VAL A 648 -21.25 24.39 26.63
C VAL A 648 -19.85 23.93 26.23
N VAL A 649 -19.34 24.36 25.05
CA VAL A 649 -17.96 24.08 24.63
C VAL A 649 -16.97 24.88 25.48
N LYS A 650 -17.26 26.14 25.82
CA LYS A 650 -16.46 26.94 26.75
C LYS A 650 -16.46 26.35 28.16
N LEU A 651 -17.60 25.90 28.65
CA LEU A 651 -17.70 25.22 29.92
C LEU A 651 -16.79 23.98 29.98
N ALA A 652 -16.78 23.18 28.91
CA ALA A 652 -15.91 22.01 28.79
C ALA A 652 -14.43 22.36 28.69
N LEU A 653 -14.10 23.51 28.10
CA LEU A 653 -12.74 24.04 28.04
C LEU A 653 -12.23 24.46 29.44
N GLU A 654 -13.05 25.22 30.17
CA GLU A 654 -12.68 25.82 31.45
C GLU A 654 -12.68 24.82 32.62
N ASN A 655 -13.68 23.93 32.64
CA ASN A 655 -13.85 22.97 33.74
C ASN A 655 -14.45 21.63 33.28
N SER A 656 -13.61 20.59 33.21
CA SER A 656 -14.05 19.24 32.83
C SER A 656 -14.95 18.53 33.86
N GLU A 657 -14.96 19.03 35.11
CA GLU A 657 -15.74 18.49 36.22
C GLU A 657 -17.03 19.30 36.48
N ALA A 658 -17.30 20.31 35.63
CA ALA A 658 -18.54 21.07 35.70
C ALA A 658 -19.78 20.19 35.52
N SER A 659 -20.95 20.72 35.93
CA SER A 659 -22.23 20.02 35.67
C SER A 659 -22.68 20.24 34.22
N PHE A 660 -22.71 19.18 33.43
CA PHE A 660 -23.20 19.17 32.06
C PHE A 660 -24.67 18.69 31.95
N ILE A 661 -25.25 18.24 33.05
CA ILE A 661 -26.58 17.60 33.06
C ILE A 661 -27.67 18.57 32.60
N GLU A 662 -27.61 19.83 33.01
CA GLU A 662 -28.56 20.87 32.60
C GLU A 662 -28.50 21.20 31.10
N PHE A 663 -27.36 20.90 30.47
CA PHE A 663 -27.16 21.09 29.03
C PHE A 663 -27.40 19.83 28.20
N ARG A 664 -27.91 18.74 28.79
CA ARG A 664 -28.03 17.42 28.12
C ARG A 664 -28.68 17.51 26.75
N ALA A 665 -29.79 18.19 26.60
CA ALA A 665 -30.50 18.33 25.34
C ALA A 665 -29.64 19.06 24.27
N LEU A 666 -28.93 20.11 24.69
CA LEU A 666 -28.07 20.91 23.83
C LEU A 666 -26.82 20.10 23.40
N ILE A 667 -26.25 19.29 24.31
CA ILE A 667 -25.11 18.42 24.05
C ILE A 667 -25.50 17.30 23.06
N ASP A 668 -26.66 16.68 23.26
CA ASP A 668 -27.17 15.68 22.32
C ASP A 668 -27.37 16.25 20.91
N GLU A 669 -27.84 17.50 20.84
CA GLU A 669 -28.02 18.21 19.58
C GLU A 669 -26.70 18.63 18.94
N LEU A 670 -25.69 19.02 19.72
CA LEU A 670 -24.32 19.26 19.25
C LEU A 670 -23.76 17.99 18.57
N GLY A 671 -23.85 16.85 19.21
CA GLY A 671 -23.43 15.57 18.66
C GLY A 671 -24.12 15.24 17.34
N LYS A 672 -25.44 15.39 17.26
CA LYS A 672 -26.24 15.17 16.03
C LYS A 672 -25.85 16.16 14.93
N THR A 673 -25.64 17.43 15.28
CA THR A 673 -25.27 18.49 14.32
C THR A 673 -23.91 18.21 13.69
N VAL A 674 -22.89 17.85 14.47
CA VAL A 674 -21.54 17.56 13.96
C VAL A 674 -21.55 16.28 13.11
N ILE A 675 -22.28 15.24 13.52
CA ILE A 675 -22.47 14.02 12.72
C ILE A 675 -23.22 14.38 11.40
N GLY A 676 -24.20 15.24 11.46
CA GLY A 676 -24.95 15.74 10.28
C GLY A 676 -24.03 16.48 9.30
N LEU A 677 -23.15 17.35 9.79
CA LEU A 677 -22.13 18.03 8.96
C LEU A 677 -21.23 17.03 8.26
N TYR A 678 -20.76 16.02 8.98
CA TYR A 678 -19.96 14.94 8.38
C TYR A 678 -20.69 14.20 7.26
N ASN A 679 -21.95 13.86 7.48
CA ASN A 679 -22.77 13.16 6.50
C ASN A 679 -23.08 13.98 5.25
N ASN A 680 -23.11 15.31 5.37
CA ASN A 680 -23.38 16.25 4.28
C ASN A 680 -22.11 16.86 3.65
N MET A 681 -20.94 16.50 4.10
CA MET A 681 -19.66 16.95 3.56
C MET A 681 -19.43 16.33 2.18
N ASP A 682 -18.91 17.09 1.22
CA ASP A 682 -18.56 16.59 -0.10
C ASP A 682 -17.17 15.90 -0.15
N ASP A 683 -16.81 15.36 -1.30
CA ASP A 683 -15.55 14.64 -1.50
C ASP A 683 -14.32 15.56 -1.39
N SER A 684 -14.48 16.88 -1.48
CA SER A 684 -13.43 17.90 -1.32
C SER A 684 -13.36 18.46 0.11
N LEU A 685 -14.04 17.82 1.07
CA LEU A 685 -14.09 18.19 2.48
C LEU A 685 -14.83 19.52 2.77
N GLN A 686 -15.70 19.96 1.84
CA GLN A 686 -16.52 21.13 2.04
C GLN A 686 -17.88 20.74 2.63
N PHE A 687 -18.36 21.54 3.59
CA PHE A 687 -19.68 21.36 4.16
C PHE A 687 -20.72 22.05 3.25
N LYS A 688 -21.73 21.32 2.82
CA LYS A 688 -22.88 21.95 2.16
C LYS A 688 -23.65 22.75 3.20
N THR A 689 -23.71 24.05 3.03
CA THR A 689 -24.54 24.92 3.87
C THR A 689 -26.01 24.54 3.71
N THR A 690 -26.65 24.15 4.82
CA THR A 690 -28.13 24.02 4.87
C THR A 690 -28.74 25.43 4.82
N PRO A 691 -29.88 25.66 4.12
CA PRO A 691 -30.47 26.98 3.93
C PRO A 691 -31.01 27.66 5.20
N ASP A 692 -30.99 27.01 6.36
CA ASP A 692 -31.72 27.45 7.56
C ASP A 692 -30.87 28.06 8.68
N ILE A 693 -29.68 28.60 8.39
CA ILE A 693 -28.93 29.38 9.38
C ILE A 693 -29.08 30.86 9.03
N PRO A 694 -29.81 31.68 9.80
CA PRO A 694 -29.89 33.12 9.54
C PRO A 694 -28.50 33.74 9.73
N LYS A 695 -27.95 34.30 8.66
CA LYS A 695 -26.80 35.20 8.77
C LYS A 695 -27.20 36.43 9.52
N VAL A 696 -26.73 36.64 10.74
CA VAL A 696 -26.82 37.92 11.43
C VAL A 696 -25.85 38.88 10.75
N ILE A 697 -26.39 39.73 9.87
CA ILE A 697 -25.66 40.84 9.26
C ILE A 697 -25.62 41.96 10.30
N GLY A 698 -24.53 42.06 11.04
CA GLY A 698 -24.21 43.29 11.81
C GLY A 698 -23.58 44.31 10.88
N ILE A 699 -24.33 45.30 10.46
CA ILE A 699 -23.84 46.48 9.73
C ILE A 699 -23.10 47.37 10.75
N VAL A 700 -21.78 47.47 10.61
CA VAL A 700 -21.02 48.64 11.14
C VAL A 700 -20.27 49.23 9.96
N ALA A 701 -20.59 50.49 9.69
CA ALA A 701 -19.98 51.26 8.61
C ALA A 701 -18.61 51.79 9.01
N GLY A 702 -17.65 51.69 8.08
CA GLY A 702 -16.54 52.64 7.92
C GLY A 702 -15.29 52.33 8.69
N ALA A 703 -14.41 51.46 8.17
CA ALA A 703 -12.96 51.55 8.40
C ALA A 703 -12.26 50.96 7.13
N ALA A 704 -11.04 51.44 6.86
CA ALA A 704 -10.17 51.00 5.75
C ALA A 704 -10.07 49.47 5.63
N PRO A 705 -9.76 48.90 4.46
CA PRO A 705 -9.78 47.45 4.26
C PRO A 705 -8.84 46.77 5.27
N ASP A 706 -9.45 46.01 6.15
CA ASP A 706 -8.72 45.25 7.18
C ASP A 706 -7.84 44.21 6.48
N LYS A 707 -6.53 44.36 6.66
CA LYS A 707 -5.51 43.45 6.14
C LYS A 707 -5.43 42.27 7.08
N ARG A 708 -5.88 41.08 6.64
CA ARG A 708 -5.69 39.84 7.40
C ARG A 708 -4.22 39.45 7.41
N PHE A 709 -3.73 38.93 8.51
CA PHE A 709 -2.37 38.49 8.68
C PHE A 709 -2.33 37.03 9.18
N LYS A 710 -1.46 36.20 8.56
CA LYS A 710 -1.23 34.82 8.98
C LYS A 710 0.24 34.48 8.91
N ASP A 711 0.75 33.83 9.95
CA ASP A 711 2.12 33.30 9.99
C ASP A 711 2.09 31.81 9.66
N PHE A 712 2.67 31.45 8.50
CA PHE A 712 2.78 30.06 8.04
C PHE A 712 4.23 29.56 8.01
N ARG A 713 5.12 30.25 8.72
CA ARG A 713 6.50 29.79 8.92
C ARG A 713 6.51 28.51 9.75
N GLY A 714 7.43 27.58 9.41
CA GLY A 714 7.46 26.24 10.02
C GLY A 714 6.40 25.29 9.49
N VAL A 715 5.54 25.74 8.57
CA VAL A 715 4.54 24.90 7.93
C VAL A 715 5.09 24.35 6.61
N ALA A 716 5.25 23.03 6.52
CA ALA A 716 5.76 22.38 5.32
C ALA A 716 4.82 22.53 4.12
N CYS A 717 5.39 22.68 2.91
CA CYS A 717 4.64 22.60 1.64
C CYS A 717 4.10 21.15 1.45
N PRO A 718 2.84 20.92 1.01
CA PRO A 718 1.89 21.91 0.47
C PRO A 718 0.93 22.51 1.48
N MET A 719 1.10 22.27 2.79
CA MET A 719 0.17 22.73 3.83
C MET A 719 0.08 24.26 3.93
N ASN A 720 1.16 25.00 3.67
CA ASN A 720 1.12 26.47 3.60
C ASN A 720 0.18 26.94 2.47
N PHE A 721 0.20 26.31 1.30
CA PHE A 721 -0.74 26.64 0.23
C PHE A 721 -2.20 26.29 0.61
N VAL A 722 -2.41 25.11 1.20
CA VAL A 722 -3.74 24.71 1.69
C VAL A 722 -4.26 25.71 2.73
N LYS A 723 -3.43 26.13 3.68
CA LYS A 723 -3.78 27.15 4.68
C LYS A 723 -4.06 28.51 4.02
N THR A 724 -3.24 28.92 3.05
CA THR A 724 -3.45 30.16 2.29
C THR A 724 -4.77 30.11 1.54
N LYS A 725 -5.09 28.99 0.89
CA LYS A 725 -6.36 28.79 0.18
C LYS A 725 -7.58 28.84 1.11
N ILE A 726 -7.47 28.25 2.30
CA ILE A 726 -8.51 28.29 3.33
C ILE A 726 -8.78 29.73 3.77
N GLU A 727 -7.73 30.50 4.04
CA GLU A 727 -7.88 31.91 4.41
C GLU A 727 -8.53 32.71 3.28
N LEU A 728 -8.05 32.55 2.05
CA LEU A 728 -8.62 33.22 0.87
C LEU A 728 -10.09 32.80 0.63
N ALA A 729 -10.44 31.53 0.86
CA ALA A 729 -11.82 31.06 0.70
C ALA A 729 -12.80 31.74 1.70
N SER A 730 -12.31 32.10 2.88
CA SER A 730 -13.09 32.79 3.92
C SER A 730 -13.19 34.31 3.72
N MET A 731 -12.50 34.90 2.73
CA MET A 731 -12.42 36.32 2.46
C MET A 731 -13.40 36.75 1.35
N LYS A 732 -13.76 38.01 1.35
CA LYS A 732 -14.56 38.61 0.25
C LYS A 732 -13.63 39.10 -0.87
N SER A 733 -14.17 39.17 -2.10
CA SER A 733 -13.43 39.77 -3.21
C SER A 733 -12.95 41.18 -2.87
N GLY A 734 -11.67 41.47 -3.13
CA GLY A 734 -11.01 42.73 -2.84
C GLY A 734 -10.31 42.81 -1.48
N GLU A 735 -10.56 41.90 -0.54
CA GLU A 735 -9.87 41.86 0.76
C GLU A 735 -8.41 41.44 0.62
N LEU A 736 -7.57 41.88 1.58
CA LEU A 736 -6.12 41.66 1.58
C LEU A 736 -5.71 40.62 2.65
N LEU A 737 -4.90 39.65 2.23
CA LEU A 737 -4.27 38.67 3.09
C LEU A 737 -2.74 38.80 3.02
N GLU A 738 -2.10 39.03 4.14
CA GLU A 738 -0.64 38.90 4.26
C GLU A 738 -0.28 37.59 4.92
N ILE A 739 0.61 36.82 4.31
CA ILE A 739 1.12 35.57 4.85
C ILE A 739 2.63 35.60 4.99
N LEU A 740 3.16 35.01 6.05
CA LEU A 740 4.60 34.75 6.18
C LEU A 740 4.91 33.31 5.78
N LEU A 741 5.96 33.13 4.99
CA LEU A 741 6.43 31.85 4.46
C LEU A 741 7.92 31.68 4.72
N ASP A 742 8.36 30.45 4.94
CA ASP A 742 9.78 30.12 4.96
C ASP A 742 10.42 30.29 3.60
N ASP A 743 11.71 30.52 3.57
CA ASP A 743 12.49 30.48 2.35
C ASP A 743 12.51 29.05 1.74
N GLY A 744 12.77 28.94 0.43
CA GLY A 744 12.82 27.66 -0.27
C GLY A 744 11.50 27.24 -0.95
N ALA A 745 10.99 26.03 -0.71
CA ALA A 745 9.80 25.49 -1.36
C ALA A 745 8.51 26.27 -1.08
N PRO A 746 8.24 26.80 0.15
CA PRO A 746 7.02 27.55 0.42
C PRO A 746 6.87 28.81 -0.45
N ILE A 747 7.89 29.65 -0.51
CA ILE A 747 7.79 30.89 -1.31
C ILE A 747 7.79 30.62 -2.81
N LYS A 748 8.42 29.54 -3.28
CA LYS A 748 8.41 29.18 -4.69
C LYS A 748 7.04 28.67 -5.17
N ASN A 749 6.30 27.99 -4.32
CA ASN A 749 5.09 27.26 -4.71
C ASN A 749 3.79 28.00 -4.36
N VAL A 750 3.70 28.65 -3.18
CA VAL A 750 2.44 29.26 -2.72
C VAL A 750 2.01 30.44 -3.61
N PRO A 751 2.87 31.42 -3.97
CA PRO A 751 2.45 32.53 -4.82
C PRO A 751 1.98 32.08 -6.22
N GLY A 752 2.68 31.13 -6.84
CA GLY A 752 2.30 30.55 -8.12
C GLY A 752 0.92 29.89 -8.06
N SER A 753 0.68 29.09 -7.02
CA SER A 753 -0.62 28.41 -6.81
C SER A 753 -1.75 29.38 -6.53
N VAL A 754 -1.48 30.45 -5.79
CA VAL A 754 -2.45 31.52 -5.50
C VAL A 754 -2.85 32.29 -6.78
N ARG A 755 -1.88 32.58 -7.67
CA ARG A 755 -2.15 33.19 -8.98
C ARG A 755 -2.98 32.25 -9.86
N ASN A 756 -2.71 30.96 -9.84
CA ASN A 756 -3.44 29.97 -10.63
C ASN A 756 -4.92 29.82 -10.19
N GLU A 757 -5.22 30.16 -8.94
CA GLU A 757 -6.62 30.22 -8.45
C GLU A 757 -7.31 31.55 -8.74
N GLY A 758 -6.68 32.44 -9.51
CA GLY A 758 -7.26 33.70 -9.95
C GLY A 758 -7.06 34.86 -8.98
N HIS A 759 -6.31 34.67 -7.87
CA HIS A 759 -6.05 35.75 -6.91
C HIS A 759 -4.79 36.55 -7.28
N HIS A 760 -4.71 37.80 -6.82
CA HIS A 760 -3.62 38.71 -7.18
C HIS A 760 -2.58 38.79 -6.07
N ILE A 761 -1.33 38.45 -6.40
CA ILE A 761 -0.19 38.73 -5.52
C ILE A 761 0.19 40.21 -5.72
N LEU A 762 0.08 41.00 -4.67
CA LEU A 762 0.40 42.43 -4.71
C LEU A 762 1.85 42.72 -4.36
N GLU A 763 2.42 41.95 -3.44
CA GLU A 763 3.79 42.13 -2.95
C GLU A 763 4.37 40.79 -2.50
N GLU A 764 5.64 40.54 -2.85
CA GLU A 764 6.47 39.46 -2.31
C GLU A 764 7.72 40.14 -1.74
N LYS A 765 7.89 40.15 -0.43
CA LYS A 765 8.98 40.83 0.27
C LYS A 765 9.79 39.83 1.05
N GLN A 766 11.09 39.79 0.75
CA GLN A 766 12.06 38.99 1.50
C GLN A 766 12.50 39.74 2.76
N ASN A 767 12.46 39.02 3.88
CA ASN A 767 13.06 39.41 5.15
C ASN A 767 14.28 38.50 5.41
N GLU A 768 15.05 38.73 6.45
CA GLU A 768 16.33 38.00 6.68
C GLU A 768 16.21 36.49 6.57
N ASN A 769 15.15 35.86 7.12
CA ASN A 769 14.96 34.41 7.15
C ASN A 769 13.58 33.92 6.71
N PHE A 770 12.75 34.81 6.16
CA PHE A 770 11.40 34.47 5.70
C PHE A 770 10.87 35.46 4.67
N TRP A 771 9.76 35.12 4.05
CA TRP A 771 9.06 35.95 3.07
C TRP A 771 7.69 36.40 3.59
N SER A 772 7.33 37.65 3.30
CA SER A 772 5.97 38.16 3.43
C SER A 772 5.34 38.25 2.05
N VAL A 773 4.14 37.69 1.88
CA VAL A 773 3.39 37.71 0.62
C VAL A 773 2.03 38.35 0.86
N LEU A 774 1.76 39.44 0.14
CA LEU A 774 0.48 40.15 0.21
C LEU A 774 -0.40 39.74 -0.98
N ILE A 775 -1.57 39.23 -0.67
CA ILE A 775 -2.52 38.64 -1.61
C ILE A 775 -3.81 39.46 -1.58
N ARG A 776 -4.36 39.80 -2.76
CA ARG A 776 -5.72 40.34 -2.90
C ARG A 776 -6.61 39.23 -3.43
N LYS A 777 -7.69 38.96 -2.72
CA LYS A 777 -8.71 38.00 -3.19
C LYS A 777 -9.44 38.55 -4.41
N GLN A 778 -9.56 37.73 -5.45
CA GLN A 778 -10.46 37.98 -6.59
C GLN A 778 -11.88 37.53 -6.27
#